data_940f6a26c416ca873d6674a4f024c087
#
_entry.id   940f6a26c416ca873d6674a4f024c087
#
_cell.length_a   1.000
_cell.length_b   1.000
_cell.length_c   1.000
_cell.angle_alpha   90.00
_cell.angle_beta   90.00
_cell.angle_gamma   90.00
#
_symmetry.space_group_name_H-M   'P 1'
#
loop_
_entity.id
_entity.type
_entity.pdbx_description
1 polymer ?
#
loop_
_entity_poly.entity_id
_entity_poly.type
_entity_poly.pdbx_seq_one_letter_code
_entity_poly.pdbx_strand_id
1 'polypeptide(L)'
;MQDKFTRQAANALKLAKTTAQSCNHSYIGTEHILVGLLKEKEGTAGRILEEFNVEEDALRQLIEELIAPSEVLAAEKAPEYSPRAMRVLEKSVQEAENQKEAQAGTEHLLVAMLKETDCVATRLLYTMGVNIQKLYVAVLTAMGIENPTAEELQGGRNQKTQKSGAATPTLDQYSRDLTVMAAEGKLDPVVGRDREITRLIQILSRRSKNNPCLVGEPGVGKTAIVEGLAQRIVSGLVPDSVRDKRVVVLDMSGMVAGSKYRGEFEERIRKVIDEVRVNQGILLFIDELHTIIGAGGAEGALDASNILKPSLSRGEIQLIGATTLEEYRKYIEKDAALERRFQPVTVEEPTEQEALEILKGLRPYYEKHHGVRIEDEALEAAVRMSVRYINDRFLPDKAIDIIDEAASKVQLGSYRSAPEIEALEIKIRELLNQKEEAIKLADLSMAKRIQQEQNEAEEQIEKYRKKEVRRNKRKNLTVNENSVADIVSDWTKIPVKRLTEGETKRLAALEKELHKRVIGQEEAVKAVAQAVKRGRVGLKDPNRPIGSFLFLGPTGVGKTELSKALAEAVFGSEQAMIRVDMSEYMEKHSVSKMIGSPPGYVGYDEGGQLSEKVRRNPYSVLLFDEIEKAHPDVFNILLQVLDDGHITDAHGRKVDFKQTIIIMTSNVGAQAIIEPKKLGFMSQDNEKQDYERMKSGVMEEVRRLFKPEFLNRIDEIMVFHPLKKPEIRKIVNILLKNLEKRCAEQMGIQLKITDSVRDYLAESGFDSKYGARPLRRAIQNKLEDPMANEILEGRIRTGDIVKVQLHQKKICFIPVRDTE
;
A
#
# COMPACT_ATOMS: atom_id res chain seq x y z
N MET A 1 -50.03 -1.15 29.23
CA MET A 1 -48.68 -1.70 29.59
C MET A 1 -48.51 -1.94 31.10
N GLN A 2 -49.07 -1.12 31.99
CA GLN A 2 -48.83 -1.28 33.47
C GLN A 2 -49.38 -2.60 34.06
N ASP A 3 -50.42 -3.19 33.49
CA ASP A 3 -51.04 -4.42 33.97
C ASP A 3 -50.24 -5.71 33.66
N LYS A 4 -49.19 -5.60 32.89
CA LYS A 4 -48.29 -6.74 32.54
C LYS A 4 -47.10 -6.89 33.47
N PHE A 5 -46.86 -5.94 34.40
CA PHE A 5 -45.70 -5.92 35.28
C PHE A 5 -46.13 -6.07 36.75
N THR A 6 -45.29 -6.72 37.56
CA THR A 6 -45.48 -6.77 39.00
C THR A 6 -45.35 -5.36 39.60
N ARG A 7 -45.87 -5.16 40.84
CA ARG A 7 -45.82 -3.87 41.55
C ARG A 7 -44.37 -3.37 41.66
N GLN A 8 -43.40 -4.24 41.89
CA GLN A 8 -42.00 -3.91 42.05
C GLN A 8 -41.40 -3.53 40.67
N ALA A 9 -41.67 -4.30 39.63
CA ALA A 9 -41.20 -3.95 38.25
C ALA A 9 -41.81 -2.62 37.78
N ALA A 10 -43.09 -2.36 38.03
CA ALA A 10 -43.73 -1.09 37.73
C ALA A 10 -43.12 0.08 38.52
N ASN A 11 -42.70 -0.12 39.75
CA ASN A 11 -42.01 0.87 40.55
C ASN A 11 -40.61 1.16 40.03
N ALA A 12 -39.82 0.12 39.67
CA ALA A 12 -38.51 0.26 39.01
C ALA A 12 -38.60 1.07 37.69
N LEU A 13 -39.63 0.84 36.87
CA LEU A 13 -39.85 1.62 35.66
C LEU A 13 -40.24 3.10 35.93
N LYS A 14 -40.96 3.38 37.03
CA LYS A 14 -41.20 4.77 37.47
C LYS A 14 -39.91 5.44 37.90
N LEU A 15 -39.05 4.73 38.67
CA LEU A 15 -37.75 5.21 39.08
C LEU A 15 -36.81 5.44 37.90
N ALA A 16 -36.87 4.59 36.87
CA ALA A 16 -36.16 4.80 35.62
C ALA A 16 -36.56 6.11 34.91
N LYS A 17 -37.87 6.40 34.90
CA LYS A 17 -38.38 7.65 34.33
C LYS A 17 -37.90 8.88 35.11
N THR A 18 -37.93 8.85 36.42
CA THR A 18 -37.41 9.95 37.27
C THR A 18 -35.89 10.11 37.12
N THR A 19 -35.14 9.05 36.93
CA THR A 19 -33.71 9.10 36.67
C THR A 19 -33.44 9.72 35.32
N ALA A 20 -34.13 9.35 34.24
CA ALA A 20 -33.99 9.97 32.93
C ALA A 20 -34.25 11.50 32.97
N GLN A 21 -35.29 11.92 33.77
CA GLN A 21 -35.57 13.34 33.97
C GLN A 21 -34.48 14.06 34.76
N SER A 22 -33.92 13.43 35.84
CA SER A 22 -32.83 14.02 36.62
C SER A 22 -31.52 14.17 35.84
N CYS A 23 -31.24 13.29 34.84
CA CYS A 23 -30.12 13.38 33.95
C CYS A 23 -30.36 14.28 32.72
N ASN A 24 -31.50 14.96 32.63
CA ASN A 24 -31.92 15.80 31.47
C ASN A 24 -31.89 15.04 30.14
N HIS A 25 -32.27 13.76 30.11
CA HIS A 25 -32.39 12.98 28.90
C HIS A 25 -33.83 13.04 28.34
N SER A 26 -33.95 13.18 27.02
CA SER A 26 -35.23 13.23 26.32
C SER A 26 -35.90 11.86 26.12
N TYR A 27 -35.20 10.76 26.51
CA TYR A 27 -35.67 9.38 26.36
C TYR A 27 -35.35 8.52 27.59
N ILE A 28 -36.09 7.42 27.76
CA ILE A 28 -35.82 6.42 28.77
C ILE A 28 -35.07 5.25 28.08
N GLY A 29 -33.77 5.13 28.31
CA GLY A 29 -32.95 4.05 27.80
C GLY A 29 -32.79 2.87 28.75
N THR A 30 -32.06 1.84 28.33
CA THR A 30 -31.77 0.64 29.14
C THR A 30 -30.93 0.96 30.38
N GLU A 31 -30.06 1.97 30.30
CA GLU A 31 -29.28 2.51 31.42
C GLU A 31 -30.17 3.05 32.54
N HIS A 32 -31.23 3.77 32.21
CA HIS A 32 -32.17 4.29 33.19
C HIS A 32 -32.99 3.19 33.84
N ILE A 33 -33.36 2.14 33.07
CA ILE A 33 -34.04 0.95 33.61
C ILE A 33 -33.13 0.21 34.58
N LEU A 34 -31.84 0.10 34.32
CA LEU A 34 -30.86 -0.51 35.19
C LEU A 34 -30.74 0.24 36.54
N VAL A 35 -30.68 1.58 36.51
CA VAL A 35 -30.70 2.40 37.74
C VAL A 35 -32.03 2.23 38.48
N GLY A 36 -33.14 2.14 37.76
CA GLY A 36 -34.45 1.91 38.36
C GLY A 36 -34.57 0.56 39.07
N LEU A 37 -33.96 -0.49 38.47
CA LEU A 37 -33.89 -1.82 39.09
C LEU A 37 -33.01 -1.84 40.35
N LEU A 38 -31.92 -1.09 40.34
CA LEU A 38 -31.01 -0.99 41.48
C LEU A 38 -31.65 -0.21 42.65
N LYS A 39 -32.46 0.83 42.35
CA LYS A 39 -33.19 1.63 43.35
C LYS A 39 -34.34 0.85 44.02
N GLU A 40 -34.91 -0.14 43.33
CA GLU A 40 -35.97 -0.97 43.83
C GLU A 40 -35.39 -2.12 44.69
N LYS A 41 -35.04 -1.83 45.93
CA LYS A 41 -34.39 -2.75 46.86
C LYS A 41 -35.23 -3.95 47.25
N GLU A 42 -36.55 -3.88 47.18
CA GLU A 42 -37.45 -4.97 47.46
C GLU A 42 -37.53 -5.96 46.28
N GLY A 43 -37.07 -5.57 45.08
CA GLY A 43 -37.06 -6.42 43.93
C GLY A 43 -35.89 -7.41 43.89
N THR A 44 -36.11 -8.59 43.33
CA THR A 44 -35.09 -9.65 43.19
C THR A 44 -33.87 -9.14 42.41
N ALA A 45 -34.06 -8.38 41.36
CA ALA A 45 -32.98 -7.83 40.53
C ALA A 45 -32.12 -6.83 41.31
N GLY A 46 -32.70 -5.97 42.11
CA GLY A 46 -31.98 -4.99 42.93
C GLY A 46 -31.04 -5.65 43.92
N ARG A 47 -31.51 -6.67 44.63
CA ARG A 47 -30.71 -7.44 45.56
C ARG A 47 -29.52 -8.13 44.89
N ILE A 48 -29.73 -8.76 43.78
CA ILE A 48 -28.67 -9.44 43.03
C ILE A 48 -27.62 -8.46 42.54
N LEU A 49 -28.02 -7.29 42.01
CA LEU A 49 -27.11 -6.24 41.55
C LEU A 49 -26.25 -5.69 42.71
N GLU A 50 -26.83 -5.54 43.93
CA GLU A 50 -26.07 -5.17 45.15
C GLU A 50 -25.05 -6.26 45.56
N GLU A 51 -25.40 -7.55 45.43
CA GLU A 51 -24.48 -8.68 45.72
C GLU A 51 -23.27 -8.68 44.75
N PHE A 52 -23.45 -8.17 43.56
CA PHE A 52 -22.37 -8.01 42.57
C PHE A 52 -21.64 -6.66 42.68
N ASN A 53 -21.81 -5.93 43.80
CA ASN A 53 -21.21 -4.64 44.10
C ASN A 53 -21.48 -3.56 43.03
N VAL A 54 -22.69 -3.54 42.50
CA VAL A 54 -23.14 -2.45 41.61
C VAL A 54 -23.68 -1.34 42.48
N GLU A 55 -22.91 -0.24 42.60
CA GLU A 55 -23.31 0.93 43.40
C GLU A 55 -24.06 1.94 42.54
N GLU A 56 -25.14 2.52 43.09
CA GLU A 56 -25.98 3.51 42.41
C GLU A 56 -25.19 4.74 42.00
N ASP A 57 -24.38 5.30 42.91
CA ASP A 57 -23.62 6.53 42.65
C ASP A 57 -22.58 6.35 41.57
N ALA A 58 -21.87 5.22 41.54
CA ALA A 58 -20.89 4.87 40.52
C ALA A 58 -21.56 4.69 39.15
N LEU A 59 -22.72 4.01 39.09
CA LEU A 59 -23.48 3.83 37.86
C LEU A 59 -24.01 5.16 37.31
N ARG A 60 -24.49 6.04 38.20
CA ARG A 60 -24.98 7.34 37.81
C ARG A 60 -23.86 8.24 37.26
N GLN A 61 -22.72 8.25 37.93
CA GLN A 61 -21.54 8.99 37.45
C GLN A 61 -21.10 8.52 36.08
N LEU A 62 -21.07 7.22 35.81
CA LEU A 62 -20.75 6.66 34.50
C LEU A 62 -21.79 7.06 33.44
N ILE A 63 -23.06 7.15 33.77
CA ILE A 63 -24.10 7.63 32.87
C ILE A 63 -23.87 9.11 32.50
N GLU A 64 -23.54 9.95 33.47
CA GLU A 64 -23.27 11.37 33.27
C GLU A 64 -21.99 11.61 32.45
N GLU A 65 -20.95 10.77 32.62
CA GLU A 65 -19.68 10.86 31.89
C GLU A 65 -19.79 10.36 30.43
N LEU A 66 -20.56 9.28 30.20
CA LEU A 66 -20.61 8.61 28.91
C LEU A 66 -21.76 9.05 27.99
N ILE A 67 -22.82 9.61 28.56
CA ILE A 67 -24.02 9.99 27.85
C ILE A 67 -24.25 11.49 28.02
N ALA A 68 -24.01 12.24 26.93
CA ALA A 68 -24.21 13.68 26.95
C ALA A 68 -25.70 14.05 27.17
N PRO A 69 -26.01 15.06 28.01
CA PRO A 69 -27.36 15.55 28.20
C PRO A 69 -27.91 16.10 26.87
N SER A 70 -29.21 15.92 26.63
CA SER A 70 -29.88 16.42 25.41
C SER A 70 -29.91 17.94 25.40
N GLU A 71 -29.37 18.56 24.34
CA GLU A 71 -29.38 20.03 24.14
C GLU A 71 -30.77 20.65 23.95
N VAL A 72 -31.82 19.86 23.78
CA VAL A 72 -33.20 20.32 23.66
C VAL A 72 -33.82 20.29 25.05
N LEU A 73 -34.08 21.47 25.57
CA LEU A 73 -34.84 21.70 26.81
C LEU A 73 -36.00 20.71 26.93
N ALA A 74 -35.82 19.71 27.80
CA ALA A 74 -36.82 18.67 28.10
C ALA A 74 -38.03 19.20 28.95
N ALA A 75 -38.33 20.48 28.84
CA ALA A 75 -39.39 21.13 29.65
C ALA A 75 -40.82 20.90 29.16
N GLU A 76 -41.06 20.36 27.95
CA GLU A 76 -42.43 20.27 27.42
C GLU A 76 -42.93 18.87 27.05
N LYS A 77 -42.11 17.82 27.03
CA LYS A 77 -42.59 16.44 26.79
C LYS A 77 -42.00 15.44 27.77
N ALA A 78 -42.88 14.58 28.33
CA ALA A 78 -42.44 13.46 29.17
C ALA A 78 -41.52 12.53 28.32
N PRO A 79 -40.39 12.05 28.90
CA PRO A 79 -39.46 11.19 28.16
C PRO A 79 -40.15 9.88 27.74
N GLU A 80 -39.98 9.50 26.47
CA GLU A 80 -40.48 8.26 25.86
C GLU A 80 -39.40 7.14 25.91
N TYR A 81 -39.84 5.88 25.92
CA TYR A 81 -38.90 4.75 25.90
C TYR A 81 -38.15 4.70 24.56
N SER A 82 -36.85 4.48 24.64
CA SER A 82 -36.03 4.26 23.43
C SER A 82 -36.46 2.93 22.74
N PRO A 83 -36.22 2.76 21.42
CA PRO A 83 -36.58 1.53 20.71
C PRO A 83 -35.94 0.27 21.31
N ARG A 84 -34.78 0.41 21.94
CA ARG A 84 -34.10 -0.70 22.66
C ARG A 84 -34.74 -0.98 24.01
N ALA A 85 -35.09 0.05 24.76
CA ALA A 85 -35.80 -0.11 26.01
C ALA A 85 -37.16 -0.77 25.80
N MET A 86 -37.89 -0.39 24.75
CA MET A 86 -39.16 -1.04 24.35
C MET A 86 -38.95 -2.54 24.08
N ARG A 87 -37.93 -2.93 23.34
CA ARG A 87 -37.61 -4.35 23.09
C ARG A 87 -37.29 -5.12 24.37
N VAL A 88 -36.58 -4.52 25.29
CA VAL A 88 -36.29 -5.15 26.61
C VAL A 88 -37.59 -5.35 27.37
N LEU A 89 -38.52 -4.37 27.38
CA LEU A 89 -39.82 -4.50 28.03
C LEU A 89 -40.68 -5.61 27.39
N GLU A 90 -40.72 -5.68 26.08
CA GLU A 90 -41.45 -6.76 25.33
C GLU A 90 -40.86 -8.15 25.65
N LYS A 91 -39.54 -8.27 25.58
CA LYS A 91 -38.83 -9.51 25.92
C LYS A 91 -39.04 -9.94 27.34
N SER A 92 -39.06 -9.01 28.30
CA SER A 92 -39.33 -9.36 29.74
C SER A 92 -40.71 -9.94 29.94
N VAL A 93 -41.71 -9.47 29.21
CA VAL A 93 -43.06 -10.06 29.25
C VAL A 93 -43.07 -11.46 28.61
N GLN A 94 -42.35 -11.66 27.50
CA GLN A 94 -42.19 -12.99 26.88
C GLN A 94 -41.50 -13.99 27.83
N GLU A 95 -40.46 -13.53 28.56
CA GLU A 95 -39.76 -14.37 29.53
C GLU A 95 -40.69 -14.80 30.68
N ALA A 96 -41.56 -13.89 31.19
CA ALA A 96 -42.54 -14.22 32.20
C ALA A 96 -43.60 -15.22 31.66
N GLU A 97 -44.08 -15.02 30.43
CA GLU A 97 -44.99 -15.97 29.76
C GLU A 97 -44.35 -17.36 29.56
N ASN A 98 -43.08 -17.43 29.20
CA ASN A 98 -42.34 -18.67 29.06
C ASN A 98 -42.23 -19.44 30.39
N GLN A 99 -42.14 -18.73 31.51
CA GLN A 99 -42.10 -19.31 32.83
C GLN A 99 -43.48 -19.53 33.48
N LYS A 100 -44.57 -19.29 32.70
CA LYS A 100 -45.96 -19.40 33.15
C LYS A 100 -46.32 -18.46 34.28
N GLU A 101 -45.63 -17.33 34.44
CA GLU A 101 -45.98 -16.29 35.37
C GLU A 101 -46.93 -15.28 34.74
N ALA A 102 -47.88 -14.80 35.54
CA ALA A 102 -48.93 -13.90 35.04
C ALA A 102 -48.42 -12.47 34.74
N GLN A 103 -47.32 -12.08 35.35
CA GLN A 103 -46.76 -10.70 35.28
C GLN A 103 -45.23 -10.75 35.29
N ALA A 104 -44.62 -9.86 34.54
CA ALA A 104 -43.16 -9.74 34.50
C ALA A 104 -42.64 -9.04 35.75
N GLY A 105 -41.74 -9.69 36.48
CA GLY A 105 -41.02 -9.19 37.67
C GLY A 105 -39.73 -8.43 37.31
N THR A 106 -39.04 -7.95 38.33
CA THR A 106 -37.74 -7.25 38.18
C THR A 106 -36.65 -8.16 37.63
N GLU A 107 -36.68 -9.45 37.98
CA GLU A 107 -35.78 -10.51 37.49
C GLU A 107 -35.95 -10.70 35.98
N HIS A 108 -37.19 -10.73 35.48
CA HIS A 108 -37.47 -10.84 34.05
C HIS A 108 -36.96 -9.65 33.24
N LEU A 109 -37.04 -8.43 33.81
CA LEU A 109 -36.46 -7.23 33.21
C LEU A 109 -34.93 -7.31 33.12
N LEU A 110 -34.29 -7.80 34.19
CA LEU A 110 -32.85 -7.94 34.24
C LEU A 110 -32.37 -9.04 33.27
N VAL A 111 -33.05 -10.19 33.21
CA VAL A 111 -32.77 -11.29 32.27
C VAL A 111 -32.91 -10.81 30.82
N ALA A 112 -34.00 -10.10 30.48
CA ALA A 112 -34.23 -9.56 29.15
C ALA A 112 -33.13 -8.55 28.74
N MET A 113 -32.65 -7.76 29.69
CA MET A 113 -31.56 -6.80 29.49
C MET A 113 -30.21 -7.51 29.28
N LEU A 114 -29.88 -8.53 30.07
CA LEU A 114 -28.65 -9.31 29.95
C LEU A 114 -28.62 -10.16 28.66
N LYS A 115 -29.78 -10.60 28.15
CA LYS A 115 -29.90 -11.26 26.83
C LYS A 115 -29.68 -10.32 25.66
N GLU A 116 -29.84 -9.02 25.81
CA GLU A 116 -29.58 -8.02 24.78
C GLU A 116 -28.14 -7.53 24.91
N THR A 117 -27.22 -8.27 24.29
CA THR A 117 -25.77 -8.05 24.42
C THR A 117 -25.28 -6.68 23.93
N ASP A 118 -26.06 -5.97 23.12
CA ASP A 118 -25.68 -4.67 22.54
C ASP A 118 -26.42 -3.49 23.20
N CYS A 119 -26.93 -3.65 24.42
CA CYS A 119 -27.60 -2.56 25.16
C CYS A 119 -26.60 -1.78 26.03
N VAL A 120 -26.94 -0.51 26.28
CA VAL A 120 -26.10 0.41 27.09
C VAL A 120 -25.91 -0.13 28.50
N ALA A 121 -26.98 -0.66 29.12
CA ALA A 121 -26.93 -1.23 30.47
C ALA A 121 -25.88 -2.35 30.61
N THR A 122 -25.81 -3.27 29.65
CA THR A 122 -24.82 -4.37 29.64
C THR A 122 -23.39 -3.87 29.53
N ARG A 123 -23.18 -2.82 28.71
CA ARG A 123 -21.87 -2.16 28.59
C ARG A 123 -21.45 -1.46 29.87
N LEU A 124 -22.35 -0.78 30.54
CA LEU A 124 -22.08 -0.15 31.84
C LEU A 124 -21.69 -1.18 32.90
N LEU A 125 -22.44 -2.27 33.01
CA LEU A 125 -22.10 -3.38 33.91
C LEU A 125 -20.72 -3.97 33.63
N TYR A 126 -20.37 -4.14 32.34
CA TYR A 126 -19.04 -4.59 31.94
C TYR A 126 -17.95 -3.60 32.35
N THR A 127 -18.16 -2.29 32.13
CA THR A 127 -17.23 -1.21 32.50
C THR A 127 -17.00 -1.17 34.04
N MET A 128 -18.02 -1.49 34.85
CA MET A 128 -17.93 -1.62 36.30
C MET A 128 -17.22 -2.91 36.74
N GLY A 129 -16.77 -3.76 35.81
CA GLY A 129 -16.06 -5.01 36.13
C GLY A 129 -16.99 -6.17 36.52
N VAL A 130 -18.29 -6.04 36.30
CA VAL A 130 -19.27 -7.11 36.64
C VAL A 130 -19.18 -8.22 35.58
N ASN A 131 -19.03 -9.45 36.04
CA ASN A 131 -19.07 -10.61 35.15
C ASN A 131 -20.52 -10.92 34.77
N ILE A 132 -20.89 -10.55 33.51
CA ILE A 132 -22.26 -10.68 32.99
C ILE A 132 -22.78 -12.12 33.03
N GLN A 133 -21.94 -13.12 32.78
CA GLN A 133 -22.33 -14.52 32.81
C GLN A 133 -22.64 -14.98 34.24
N LYS A 134 -21.83 -14.60 35.25
CA LYS A 134 -22.10 -14.92 36.63
C LYS A 134 -23.37 -14.22 37.15
N LEU A 135 -23.55 -12.96 36.75
CA LEU A 135 -24.78 -12.21 37.07
C LEU A 135 -26.01 -12.89 36.47
N TYR A 136 -25.93 -13.29 35.20
CA TYR A 136 -27.02 -13.98 34.53
C TYR A 136 -27.40 -15.32 35.21
N VAL A 137 -26.41 -16.15 35.59
CA VAL A 137 -26.63 -17.38 36.33
C VAL A 137 -27.27 -17.10 37.71
N ALA A 138 -26.82 -16.08 38.43
CA ALA A 138 -27.38 -15.71 39.71
C ALA A 138 -28.87 -15.30 39.61
N VAL A 139 -29.24 -14.56 38.57
CA VAL A 139 -30.63 -14.17 38.31
C VAL A 139 -31.47 -15.40 38.00
N LEU A 140 -31.02 -16.31 37.12
CA LEU A 140 -31.73 -17.55 36.83
C LEU A 140 -31.91 -18.46 38.04
N THR A 141 -30.89 -18.59 38.89
CA THR A 141 -30.96 -19.33 40.13
C THR A 141 -32.01 -18.71 41.09
N ALA A 142 -32.07 -17.41 41.19
CA ALA A 142 -33.05 -16.69 41.99
C ALA A 142 -34.50 -16.87 41.45
N MET A 143 -34.66 -17.16 40.18
CA MET A 143 -35.93 -17.49 39.53
C MET A 143 -36.31 -18.97 39.69
N GLY A 144 -35.51 -19.76 40.44
CA GLY A 144 -35.80 -21.18 40.74
C GLY A 144 -35.38 -22.15 39.64
N ILE A 145 -34.53 -21.72 38.68
CA ILE A 145 -33.96 -22.60 37.67
C ILE A 145 -32.65 -23.20 38.24
N GLU A 146 -32.76 -24.37 38.84
CA GLU A 146 -31.57 -25.13 39.32
C GLU A 146 -30.91 -25.81 38.11
N ASN A 147 -29.65 -25.54 37.86
CA ASN A 147 -28.86 -26.00 36.68
C ASN A 147 -29.37 -25.48 35.35
N PRO A 148 -29.11 -24.22 35.02
CA PRO A 148 -29.39 -23.71 33.67
C PRO A 148 -28.67 -24.55 32.63
N THR A 149 -29.42 -25.07 31.66
CA THR A 149 -28.88 -25.84 30.55
C THR A 149 -27.95 -24.97 29.70
N ALA A 150 -26.99 -25.56 28.99
CA ALA A 150 -26.08 -24.84 28.14
C ALA A 150 -26.79 -23.97 27.07
N GLU A 151 -28.05 -24.25 26.76
CA GLU A 151 -28.93 -23.48 25.85
C GLU A 151 -29.47 -22.20 26.52
N GLU A 152 -29.73 -22.20 27.81
CA GLU A 152 -30.18 -21.03 28.57
C GLU A 152 -29.03 -20.04 28.88
N LEU A 153 -27.78 -20.54 28.88
CA LEU A 153 -26.57 -19.74 29.02
C LEU A 153 -26.16 -18.97 27.77
N GLN A 154 -26.69 -19.34 26.59
CA GLN A 154 -26.49 -18.67 25.30
C GLN A 154 -27.69 -17.78 24.96
N GLY A 155 -27.76 -16.61 25.58
CA GLY A 155 -28.79 -15.62 25.28
C GLY A 155 -28.84 -15.25 23.80
N GLY A 156 -29.90 -15.70 23.12
CA GLY A 156 -30.47 -15.05 21.95
C GLY A 156 -29.71 -15.09 20.62
N ARG A 157 -29.44 -16.26 20.06
CA ARG A 157 -29.31 -16.41 18.62
C ARG A 157 -30.61 -17.05 18.07
N ASN A 158 -31.26 -16.33 17.16
CA ASN A 158 -32.43 -16.78 16.43
C ASN A 158 -32.24 -18.22 15.90
N GLN A 159 -32.96 -19.15 16.48
CA GLN A 159 -33.14 -20.46 15.86
C GLN A 159 -34.19 -20.39 14.76
N LYS A 160 -33.76 -20.59 13.52
CA LYS A 160 -34.49 -21.42 12.56
C LYS A 160 -33.51 -22.39 11.94
N THR A 161 -33.85 -23.69 12.07
CA THR A 161 -33.26 -24.90 11.46
C THR A 161 -31.91 -25.37 11.99
N GLN A 162 -31.91 -26.27 12.91
CA GLN A 162 -32.00 -27.74 12.88
C GLN A 162 -30.69 -28.50 12.73
N LYS A 163 -30.59 -29.47 13.61
CA LYS A 163 -29.91 -30.80 13.61
C LYS A 163 -28.54 -30.85 14.32
N SER A 164 -28.61 -31.51 15.48
CA SER A 164 -27.59 -32.38 16.11
C SER A 164 -26.19 -32.35 15.51
N GLY A 165 -25.37 -31.43 16.00
CA GLY A 165 -23.92 -31.52 15.98
C GLY A 165 -23.41 -31.23 17.39
N ALA A 166 -22.43 -31.97 17.86
CA ALA A 166 -21.78 -31.66 19.14
C ALA A 166 -21.24 -30.23 19.10
N ALA A 167 -21.32 -29.50 20.21
CA ALA A 167 -20.82 -28.11 20.34
C ALA A 167 -19.35 -28.05 19.95
N THR A 168 -18.97 -26.99 19.14
CA THR A 168 -17.59 -26.75 18.69
C THR A 168 -17.03 -25.47 19.27
N PRO A 169 -16.93 -25.33 20.62
CA PRO A 169 -16.60 -24.06 21.26
C PRO A 169 -15.18 -23.58 20.95
N THR A 170 -14.21 -24.48 20.85
CA THR A 170 -12.82 -24.12 20.52
C THR A 170 -12.69 -23.76 19.05
N LEU A 171 -13.32 -24.50 18.16
CA LEU A 171 -13.33 -24.19 16.73
C LEU A 171 -13.99 -22.83 16.46
N ASP A 172 -15.18 -22.59 17.03
CA ASP A 172 -15.93 -21.34 16.81
C ASP A 172 -15.19 -20.10 17.37
N GLN A 173 -14.32 -20.29 18.37
CA GLN A 173 -13.48 -19.21 18.91
C GLN A 173 -12.36 -18.78 17.94
N TYR A 174 -11.76 -19.72 17.21
CA TYR A 174 -10.60 -19.49 16.34
C TYR A 174 -10.93 -19.69 14.87
N SER A 175 -12.18 -19.53 14.46
CA SER A 175 -12.57 -19.74 13.08
C SER A 175 -13.69 -18.82 12.61
N ARG A 176 -13.88 -18.78 11.30
CA ARG A 176 -15.00 -18.09 10.63
C ARG A 176 -15.79 -19.08 9.80
N ASP A 177 -17.09 -19.13 10.03
CA ASP A 177 -17.99 -20.00 9.25
C ASP A 177 -18.44 -19.32 7.96
N LEU A 178 -17.86 -19.73 6.82
CA LEU A 178 -18.22 -19.17 5.50
C LEU A 178 -19.65 -19.54 5.10
N THR A 179 -20.17 -20.67 5.55
CA THR A 179 -21.54 -21.10 5.20
C THR A 179 -22.57 -20.19 5.87
N VAL A 180 -22.32 -19.80 7.12
CA VAL A 180 -23.16 -18.83 7.83
C VAL A 180 -23.05 -17.45 7.18
N MET A 181 -21.83 -17.00 6.85
CA MET A 181 -21.62 -15.72 6.18
C MET A 181 -22.30 -15.68 4.80
N ALA A 182 -22.24 -16.78 4.05
CA ALA A 182 -22.95 -16.91 2.77
C ALA A 182 -24.48 -16.81 2.95
N ALA A 183 -25.03 -17.47 3.97
CA ALA A 183 -26.47 -17.40 4.28
C ALA A 183 -26.93 -15.99 4.69
N GLU A 184 -26.04 -15.22 5.36
CA GLU A 184 -26.26 -13.83 5.74
C GLU A 184 -26.01 -12.83 4.60
N GLY A 185 -25.55 -13.29 3.44
CA GLY A 185 -25.21 -12.42 2.29
C GLY A 185 -24.03 -11.49 2.53
N LYS A 186 -23.09 -11.90 3.41
CA LYS A 186 -21.90 -11.12 3.75
C LYS A 186 -20.67 -11.43 2.90
N LEU A 187 -20.75 -12.46 2.05
CA LEU A 187 -19.68 -12.82 1.13
C LEU A 187 -19.86 -12.11 -0.20
N ASP A 188 -18.75 -11.72 -0.80
CA ASP A 188 -18.72 -11.16 -2.15
C ASP A 188 -19.07 -12.23 -3.19
N PRO A 189 -19.68 -11.86 -4.33
CA PRO A 189 -20.01 -12.80 -5.37
C PRO A 189 -18.73 -13.35 -6.02
N VAL A 190 -18.68 -14.66 -6.20
CA VAL A 190 -17.56 -15.34 -6.89
C VAL A 190 -17.89 -15.50 -8.36
N VAL A 191 -17.09 -14.91 -9.22
CA VAL A 191 -17.27 -14.89 -10.67
C VAL A 191 -16.11 -15.62 -11.36
N GLY A 192 -16.41 -16.42 -12.40
CA GLY A 192 -15.39 -17.00 -13.29
C GLY A 192 -14.60 -18.17 -12.74
N ARG A 193 -14.96 -18.75 -11.57
CA ARG A 193 -14.24 -19.87 -10.92
C ARG A 193 -15.06 -21.18 -10.88
N ASP A 194 -15.98 -21.34 -11.79
CA ASP A 194 -16.88 -22.51 -11.82
C ASP A 194 -16.16 -23.84 -12.01
N ARG A 195 -15.07 -23.86 -12.78
CA ARG A 195 -14.27 -25.05 -13.05
C ARG A 195 -13.55 -25.53 -11.81
N GLU A 196 -12.88 -24.61 -11.11
CA GLU A 196 -12.14 -24.91 -9.90
C GLU A 196 -13.07 -25.33 -8.76
N ILE A 197 -14.20 -24.63 -8.55
CA ILE A 197 -15.22 -25.01 -7.56
C ILE A 197 -15.78 -26.38 -7.87
N THR A 198 -16.11 -26.69 -9.12
CA THR A 198 -16.60 -28.00 -9.53
C THR A 198 -15.55 -29.09 -9.27
N ARG A 199 -14.27 -28.81 -9.58
CA ARG A 199 -13.15 -29.71 -9.30
C ARG A 199 -12.99 -29.97 -7.81
N LEU A 200 -13.14 -28.95 -7.00
CA LEU A 200 -13.07 -29.00 -5.54
C LEU A 200 -14.17 -29.91 -4.99
N ILE A 201 -15.40 -29.74 -5.46
CA ILE A 201 -16.56 -30.61 -5.11
C ILE A 201 -16.31 -32.06 -5.52
N GLN A 202 -15.75 -32.29 -6.72
CA GLN A 202 -15.43 -33.65 -7.19
C GLN A 202 -14.42 -34.35 -6.26
N ILE A 203 -13.40 -33.63 -5.82
CA ILE A 203 -12.37 -34.16 -4.92
C ILE A 203 -12.96 -34.45 -3.54
N LEU A 204 -13.74 -33.53 -2.98
CA LEU A 204 -14.41 -33.72 -1.68
C LEU A 204 -15.36 -34.92 -1.65
N SER A 205 -15.93 -35.28 -2.80
CA SER A 205 -16.82 -36.43 -2.95
C SER A 205 -16.09 -37.77 -3.16
N ARG A 206 -14.75 -37.80 -3.23
CA ARG A 206 -13.96 -39.01 -3.41
C ARG A 206 -13.89 -39.84 -2.14
N ARG A 207 -13.69 -41.12 -2.25
CA ARG A 207 -13.47 -42.04 -1.13
C ARG A 207 -12.04 -41.90 -0.54
N SER A 208 -11.06 -41.60 -1.37
CA SER A 208 -9.66 -41.45 -0.99
C SER A 208 -9.08 -40.21 -1.70
N LYS A 209 -8.04 -39.60 -1.14
CA LYS A 209 -7.46 -38.29 -1.60
C LYS A 209 -8.58 -37.23 -1.73
N ASN A 210 -9.42 -37.18 -0.69
CA ASN A 210 -10.58 -36.28 -0.62
C ASN A 210 -10.30 -34.94 0.04
N ASN A 211 -9.02 -34.58 0.21
CA ASN A 211 -8.59 -33.27 0.70
C ASN A 211 -8.01 -32.48 -0.47
N PRO A 212 -8.74 -31.53 -1.04
CA PRO A 212 -8.21 -30.65 -2.09
C PRO A 212 -7.20 -29.66 -1.51
N CYS A 213 -6.14 -29.37 -2.26
CA CYS A 213 -5.22 -28.30 -1.99
C CYS A 213 -5.21 -27.34 -3.18
N LEU A 214 -5.67 -26.11 -2.97
CA LEU A 214 -5.61 -25.04 -3.97
C LEU A 214 -4.17 -24.53 -4.07
N VAL A 215 -3.59 -24.71 -5.25
CA VAL A 215 -2.19 -24.37 -5.51
C VAL A 215 -2.12 -23.28 -6.56
N GLY A 216 -1.54 -22.14 -6.22
CA GLY A 216 -1.43 -21.01 -7.15
C GLY A 216 -0.72 -19.82 -6.50
N GLU A 217 -0.38 -18.84 -7.32
CA GLU A 217 0.30 -17.63 -6.86
C GLU A 217 -0.55 -16.79 -5.87
N PRO A 218 0.06 -15.94 -5.04
CA PRO A 218 -0.69 -15.03 -4.17
C PRO A 218 -1.59 -14.10 -5.00
N GLY A 219 -2.81 -13.83 -4.52
CA GLY A 219 -3.73 -12.90 -5.19
C GLY A 219 -4.51 -13.45 -6.39
N VAL A 220 -4.35 -14.75 -6.75
CA VAL A 220 -5.14 -15.35 -7.86
C VAL A 220 -6.58 -15.72 -7.47
N GLY A 221 -6.97 -15.53 -6.20
CA GLY A 221 -8.33 -15.79 -5.74
C GLY A 221 -8.58 -17.18 -5.18
N LYS A 222 -7.59 -17.84 -4.54
CA LYS A 222 -7.75 -19.15 -3.89
C LYS A 222 -8.85 -19.15 -2.83
N THR A 223 -8.87 -18.16 -1.96
CA THR A 223 -9.87 -18.02 -0.90
C THR A 223 -11.28 -17.82 -1.46
N ALA A 224 -11.42 -17.03 -2.53
CA ALA A 224 -12.69 -16.80 -3.22
C ALA A 224 -13.33 -18.11 -3.75
N ILE A 225 -12.53 -19.08 -4.20
CA ILE A 225 -13.02 -20.38 -4.64
C ILE A 225 -13.73 -21.13 -3.49
N VAL A 226 -13.18 -21.03 -2.27
CA VAL A 226 -13.77 -21.66 -1.08
C VAL A 226 -15.03 -20.92 -0.62
N GLU A 227 -15.04 -19.59 -0.75
CA GLU A 227 -16.24 -18.77 -0.53
C GLU A 227 -17.34 -19.11 -1.52
N GLY A 228 -16.98 -19.31 -2.81
CA GLY A 228 -17.90 -19.77 -3.84
C GLY A 228 -18.45 -21.17 -3.57
N LEU A 229 -17.65 -22.08 -3.00
CA LEU A 229 -18.13 -23.37 -2.52
C LEU A 229 -19.19 -23.20 -1.42
N ALA A 230 -18.93 -22.34 -0.43
CA ALA A 230 -19.88 -22.07 0.64
C ALA A 230 -21.20 -21.48 0.11
N GLN A 231 -21.14 -20.56 -0.85
CA GLN A 231 -22.33 -20.02 -1.53
C GLN A 231 -23.13 -21.09 -2.27
N ARG A 232 -22.46 -22.02 -2.97
CA ARG A 232 -23.14 -23.14 -3.65
C ARG A 232 -23.78 -24.14 -2.68
N ILE A 233 -23.15 -24.38 -1.52
CA ILE A 233 -23.72 -25.22 -0.46
C ILE A 233 -25.02 -24.58 0.03
N VAL A 234 -25.04 -23.31 0.34
CA VAL A 234 -26.22 -22.58 0.82
C VAL A 234 -27.32 -22.54 -0.24
N SER A 235 -26.95 -22.37 -1.53
CA SER A 235 -27.88 -22.36 -2.65
C SER A 235 -28.38 -23.75 -3.02
N GLY A 236 -27.87 -24.83 -2.41
CA GLY A 236 -28.22 -26.20 -2.73
C GLY A 236 -27.72 -26.72 -4.09
N LEU A 237 -26.81 -26.02 -4.73
CA LEU A 237 -26.22 -26.35 -6.05
C LEU A 237 -25.00 -27.27 -5.93
N VAL A 238 -25.07 -28.25 -5.01
CA VAL A 238 -24.01 -29.21 -4.73
C VAL A 238 -24.60 -30.62 -4.57
N PRO A 239 -23.81 -31.69 -4.81
CA PRO A 239 -24.24 -33.07 -4.53
C PRO A 239 -24.55 -33.29 -3.06
N ASP A 240 -25.40 -34.30 -2.77
CA ASP A 240 -25.82 -34.64 -1.41
C ASP A 240 -24.64 -34.94 -0.45
N SER A 241 -23.50 -35.41 -1.00
CA SER A 241 -22.27 -35.65 -0.20
C SER A 241 -21.66 -34.40 0.45
N VAL A 242 -22.00 -33.20 -0.05
CA VAL A 242 -21.46 -31.94 0.39
C VAL A 242 -22.54 -30.95 0.88
N ARG A 243 -23.83 -31.25 0.63
CA ARG A 243 -24.96 -30.33 0.86
C ARG A 243 -25.13 -29.90 2.31
N ASP A 244 -24.94 -30.80 3.27
CA ASP A 244 -25.14 -30.49 4.69
C ASP A 244 -23.84 -30.14 5.41
N LYS A 245 -22.77 -29.79 4.67
CA LYS A 245 -21.47 -29.47 5.24
C LYS A 245 -21.32 -27.99 5.54
N ARG A 246 -20.64 -27.69 6.65
CA ARG A 246 -20.21 -26.34 7.05
C ARG A 246 -18.77 -26.13 6.59
N VAL A 247 -18.50 -25.03 5.89
CA VAL A 247 -17.14 -24.62 5.49
C VAL A 247 -16.62 -23.62 6.53
N VAL A 248 -15.57 -24.00 7.24
CA VAL A 248 -15.04 -23.22 8.36
C VAL A 248 -13.57 -22.89 8.11
N VAL A 249 -13.24 -21.61 8.10
CA VAL A 249 -11.86 -21.08 7.95
C VAL A 249 -11.19 -21.02 9.28
N LEU A 250 -10.06 -21.69 9.43
CA LEU A 250 -9.27 -21.64 10.66
C LEU A 250 -8.35 -20.41 10.68
N ASP A 251 -8.45 -19.60 11.71
CA ASP A 251 -7.55 -18.46 11.95
C ASP A 251 -6.30 -18.94 12.69
N MET A 252 -5.25 -19.21 11.92
CA MET A 252 -3.96 -19.64 12.46
C MET A 252 -3.28 -18.57 13.30
N SER A 253 -3.40 -17.30 12.90
CA SER A 253 -2.81 -16.17 13.62
C SER A 253 -3.44 -16.00 15.00
N GLY A 254 -4.77 -16.14 15.08
CA GLY A 254 -5.52 -16.12 16.35
C GLY A 254 -5.18 -17.29 17.28
N MET A 255 -4.87 -18.46 16.71
CA MET A 255 -4.48 -19.63 17.49
C MET A 255 -3.10 -19.53 18.10
N VAL A 256 -2.17 -18.86 17.43
CA VAL A 256 -0.80 -18.60 17.93
C VAL A 256 -0.79 -17.42 18.91
N ALA A 257 -1.63 -16.43 18.68
CA ALA A 257 -1.70 -15.24 19.53
C ALA A 257 -2.04 -15.62 20.98
N GLY A 258 -1.25 -15.09 21.92
CA GLY A 258 -1.43 -15.32 23.37
C GLY A 258 -0.95 -16.69 23.87
N SER A 259 -0.38 -17.57 23.03
CA SER A 259 0.29 -18.78 23.50
C SER A 259 1.72 -18.41 23.95
N LYS A 260 2.01 -18.53 25.25
CA LYS A 260 3.36 -18.29 25.79
C LYS A 260 4.29 -19.49 25.56
N TYR A 261 3.73 -20.67 25.37
CA TYR A 261 4.48 -21.92 25.23
C TYR A 261 3.97 -22.73 24.03
N ARG A 262 4.88 -23.42 23.35
CA ARG A 262 4.58 -24.32 22.21
C ARG A 262 3.45 -25.32 22.51
N GLY A 263 3.41 -25.88 23.72
CA GLY A 263 2.40 -26.85 24.12
C GLY A 263 0.97 -26.32 24.15
N GLU A 264 0.77 -25.03 24.41
CA GLU A 264 -0.57 -24.42 24.40
C GLU A 264 -1.17 -24.38 23.00
N PHE A 265 -0.36 -24.05 21.98
CA PHE A 265 -0.77 -24.06 20.59
C PHE A 265 -1.10 -25.48 20.10
N GLU A 266 -0.23 -26.47 20.43
CA GLU A 266 -0.47 -27.88 20.10
C GLU A 266 -1.75 -28.40 20.74
N GLU A 267 -2.05 -28.00 21.98
CA GLU A 267 -3.28 -28.37 22.69
C GLU A 267 -4.54 -27.75 22.03
N ARG A 268 -4.47 -26.47 21.63
CA ARG A 268 -5.56 -25.78 20.92
C ARG A 268 -5.87 -26.47 19.60
N ILE A 269 -4.85 -26.76 18.77
CA ILE A 269 -5.05 -27.49 17.50
C ILE A 269 -5.65 -28.88 17.76
N ARG A 270 -5.16 -29.59 18.77
CA ARG A 270 -5.70 -30.92 19.10
C ARG A 270 -7.17 -30.85 19.46
N LYS A 271 -7.59 -29.89 20.28
CA LYS A 271 -9.00 -29.68 20.63
C LYS A 271 -9.86 -29.39 19.38
N VAL A 272 -9.38 -28.49 18.51
CA VAL A 272 -10.07 -28.18 17.24
C VAL A 272 -10.24 -29.44 16.38
N ILE A 273 -9.18 -30.25 16.22
CA ILE A 273 -9.23 -31.49 15.45
C ILE A 273 -10.19 -32.50 16.08
N ASP A 274 -10.20 -32.64 17.39
CA ASP A 274 -11.13 -33.52 18.09
C ASP A 274 -12.59 -33.06 17.92
N GLU A 275 -12.86 -31.76 17.97
CA GLU A 275 -14.19 -31.19 17.70
C GLU A 275 -14.63 -31.45 16.24
N VAL A 276 -13.74 -31.25 15.27
CA VAL A 276 -14.01 -31.52 13.84
C VAL A 276 -14.23 -33.02 13.60
N ARG A 277 -13.48 -33.89 14.27
CA ARG A 277 -13.64 -35.37 14.16
C ARG A 277 -14.98 -35.86 14.66
N VAL A 278 -15.47 -35.28 15.76
CA VAL A 278 -16.78 -35.60 16.30
C VAL A 278 -17.91 -35.10 15.36
N ASN A 279 -17.67 -33.95 14.71
CA ASN A 279 -18.62 -33.31 13.79
C ASN A 279 -18.23 -33.54 12.33
N GLN A 280 -18.53 -34.69 11.75
CA GLN A 280 -18.19 -35.08 10.36
C GLN A 280 -18.77 -34.15 9.27
N GLY A 281 -19.68 -33.24 9.63
CA GLY A 281 -20.26 -32.23 8.73
C GLY A 281 -19.39 -31.01 8.50
N ILE A 282 -18.16 -30.91 9.08
CA ILE A 282 -17.29 -29.75 8.96
C ILE A 282 -16.25 -29.99 7.88
N LEU A 283 -16.12 -29.02 6.95
CA LEU A 283 -15.01 -28.88 6.01
C LEU A 283 -14.09 -27.78 6.54
N LEU A 284 -12.91 -28.18 7.01
CA LEU A 284 -11.94 -27.24 7.55
C LEU A 284 -11.15 -26.62 6.40
N PHE A 285 -11.14 -25.31 6.29
CA PHE A 285 -10.30 -24.58 5.34
C PHE A 285 -9.11 -23.94 6.07
N ILE A 286 -7.92 -24.18 5.54
CA ILE A 286 -6.67 -23.63 6.05
C ILE A 286 -6.00 -22.90 4.91
N ASP A 287 -5.95 -21.58 5.02
CA ASP A 287 -5.15 -20.76 4.14
C ASP A 287 -3.68 -20.83 4.58
N GLU A 288 -2.76 -20.67 3.63
CA GLU A 288 -1.32 -20.83 3.87
C GLU A 288 -0.97 -22.16 4.59
N LEU A 289 -1.48 -23.29 4.06
CA LEU A 289 -1.34 -24.62 4.65
C LEU A 289 0.11 -24.96 5.04
N HIS A 290 1.09 -24.40 4.34
CA HIS A 290 2.52 -24.57 4.60
C HIS A 290 2.94 -24.06 5.98
N THR A 291 2.24 -23.08 6.55
CA THR A 291 2.54 -22.53 7.88
C THR A 291 2.37 -23.56 8.99
N ILE A 292 1.47 -24.51 8.79
CA ILE A 292 1.22 -25.60 9.75
C ILE A 292 2.15 -26.79 9.54
N ILE A 293 2.53 -27.05 8.27
CA ILE A 293 3.22 -28.27 7.86
C ILE A 293 4.74 -28.06 7.85
N GLY A 294 5.23 -26.86 7.58
CA GLY A 294 6.63 -26.59 7.28
C GLY A 294 7.44 -25.88 8.34
N ALA A 295 6.84 -25.49 9.43
CA ALA A 295 7.49 -24.66 10.44
C ALA A 295 8.59 -25.38 11.28
N GLY A 296 8.85 -26.67 11.04
CA GLY A 296 9.78 -27.51 11.83
C GLY A 296 11.28 -27.34 11.57
N GLY A 297 11.72 -26.47 10.68
CA GLY A 297 13.14 -26.35 10.28
C GLY A 297 13.98 -25.32 11.03
N ALA A 298 13.39 -24.41 11.79
CA ALA A 298 14.10 -23.46 12.64
C ALA A 298 13.84 -23.78 14.13
N GLU A 299 14.87 -23.63 14.98
CA GLU A 299 14.71 -23.76 16.41
C GLU A 299 13.59 -22.82 16.92
N GLY A 300 12.42 -23.39 17.27
CA GLY A 300 11.26 -22.66 17.75
C GLY A 300 10.02 -22.65 16.85
N ALA A 301 10.10 -23.25 15.65
CA ALA A 301 8.98 -23.28 14.72
C ALA A 301 7.87 -24.27 15.14
N LEU A 302 6.61 -23.88 14.89
CA LEU A 302 5.40 -24.59 15.28
C LEU A 302 5.14 -25.74 14.30
N ASP A 303 5.29 -27.00 14.71
CA ASP A 303 5.04 -28.19 13.87
C ASP A 303 3.75 -28.88 14.30
N ALA A 304 2.62 -28.45 13.70
CA ALA A 304 1.34 -29.11 13.90
C ALA A 304 1.11 -30.29 12.94
N SER A 305 2.04 -30.56 12.03
CA SER A 305 1.89 -31.64 11.05
C SER A 305 1.75 -33.00 11.72
N ASN A 306 2.46 -33.24 12.83
CA ASN A 306 2.39 -34.48 13.59
C ASN A 306 1.02 -34.71 14.26
N ILE A 307 0.23 -33.65 14.48
CA ILE A 307 -1.12 -33.73 15.04
C ILE A 307 -2.15 -33.97 13.92
N LEU A 308 -1.95 -33.30 12.75
CA LEU A 308 -2.86 -33.43 11.60
C LEU A 308 -2.71 -34.77 10.85
N LYS A 309 -1.47 -35.25 10.66
CA LYS A 309 -1.16 -36.45 9.88
C LYS A 309 -1.95 -37.69 10.28
N PRO A 310 -2.11 -38.05 11.58
CA PRO A 310 -2.89 -39.24 11.97
C PRO A 310 -4.35 -39.12 11.57
N SER A 311 -5.00 -37.98 11.81
CA SER A 311 -6.42 -37.75 11.52
C SER A 311 -6.70 -37.69 10.01
N LEU A 312 -5.82 -37.05 9.23
CA LEU A 312 -5.85 -37.06 7.78
C LEU A 312 -5.59 -38.46 7.21
N SER A 313 -4.67 -39.24 7.78
CA SER A 313 -4.35 -40.58 7.28
C SER A 313 -5.46 -41.58 7.51
N ARG A 314 -6.23 -41.43 8.57
CA ARG A 314 -7.42 -42.25 8.86
C ARG A 314 -8.67 -41.75 8.13
N GLY A 315 -8.66 -40.56 7.51
CA GLY A 315 -9.83 -39.95 6.88
C GLY A 315 -10.90 -39.50 7.87
N GLU A 316 -10.49 -39.21 9.11
CA GLU A 316 -11.35 -38.74 10.20
C GLU A 316 -11.81 -37.29 10.01
N ILE A 317 -11.02 -36.48 9.27
CA ILE A 317 -11.30 -35.10 8.96
C ILE A 317 -11.19 -34.83 7.46
N GLN A 318 -11.95 -33.86 6.95
CA GLN A 318 -11.82 -33.34 5.60
C GLN A 318 -11.27 -31.90 5.66
N LEU A 319 -10.23 -31.68 4.88
CA LEU A 319 -9.48 -30.42 4.87
C LEU A 319 -9.33 -29.89 3.45
N ILE A 320 -9.58 -28.60 3.28
CA ILE A 320 -9.26 -27.82 2.09
C ILE A 320 -8.02 -26.98 2.43
N GLY A 321 -6.94 -27.12 1.70
CA GLY A 321 -5.74 -26.30 1.88
C GLY A 321 -5.61 -25.28 0.76
N ALA A 322 -4.93 -24.16 1.04
CA ALA A 322 -4.44 -23.24 0.02
C ALA A 322 -2.97 -22.94 0.26
N THR A 323 -2.16 -22.89 -0.81
CA THR A 323 -0.72 -22.61 -0.72
C THR A 323 -0.16 -22.20 -2.09
N THR A 324 1.09 -21.81 -2.17
CA THR A 324 1.79 -21.59 -3.44
C THR A 324 2.35 -22.89 -4.02
N LEU A 325 2.73 -22.87 -5.31
CA LEU A 325 3.31 -24.05 -5.97
C LEU A 325 4.66 -24.46 -5.36
N GLU A 326 5.49 -23.50 -5.03
CA GLU A 326 6.79 -23.74 -4.40
C GLU A 326 6.66 -24.38 -3.02
N GLU A 327 5.77 -23.86 -2.19
CA GLU A 327 5.49 -24.35 -0.84
C GLU A 327 4.83 -25.72 -0.88
N TYR A 328 3.92 -25.96 -1.83
CA TYR A 328 3.31 -27.28 -2.04
C TYR A 328 4.38 -28.36 -2.32
N ARG A 329 5.31 -28.06 -3.25
CA ARG A 329 6.44 -28.96 -3.57
C ARG A 329 7.40 -29.12 -2.40
N LYS A 330 7.68 -28.07 -1.67
CA LYS A 330 8.66 -28.08 -0.57
C LYS A 330 8.17 -28.84 0.66
N TYR A 331 6.88 -28.70 1.00
CA TYR A 331 6.32 -29.18 2.27
C TYR A 331 5.33 -30.33 2.15
N ILE A 332 4.58 -30.42 1.06
CA ILE A 332 3.54 -31.44 0.89
C ILE A 332 4.01 -32.62 0.02
N GLU A 333 4.58 -32.35 -1.15
CA GLU A 333 5.08 -33.41 -2.05
C GLU A 333 6.23 -34.21 -1.45
N LYS A 334 7.08 -33.60 -0.63
CA LYS A 334 8.19 -34.30 0.03
C LYS A 334 7.75 -35.23 1.15
N ASP A 335 6.54 -35.05 1.68
CA ASP A 335 5.97 -35.88 2.73
C ASP A 335 5.01 -36.93 2.15
N ALA A 336 5.47 -38.18 2.06
CA ALA A 336 4.71 -39.27 1.46
C ALA A 336 3.34 -39.56 2.14
N ALA A 337 3.15 -39.14 3.41
CA ALA A 337 1.89 -39.30 4.11
C ALA A 337 0.87 -38.23 3.67
N LEU A 338 1.31 -37.00 3.47
CA LEU A 338 0.48 -35.87 3.01
C LEU A 338 0.21 -35.96 1.51
N GLU A 339 1.22 -36.29 0.68
CA GLU A 339 1.05 -36.46 -0.77
C GLU A 339 -0.05 -37.44 -1.14
N ARG A 340 -0.18 -38.53 -0.39
CA ARG A 340 -1.23 -39.55 -0.59
C ARG A 340 -2.63 -39.08 -0.16
N ARG A 341 -2.75 -37.96 0.52
CA ARG A 341 -4.00 -37.47 1.08
C ARG A 341 -4.51 -36.18 0.42
N PHE A 342 -3.59 -35.32 0.00
CA PHE A 342 -3.95 -34.12 -0.71
C PHE A 342 -4.01 -34.35 -2.22
N GLN A 343 -4.96 -33.67 -2.85
CA GLN A 343 -5.07 -33.60 -4.30
C GLN A 343 -4.90 -32.13 -4.74
N PRO A 344 -3.84 -31.79 -5.47
CA PRO A 344 -3.68 -30.41 -5.93
C PRO A 344 -4.75 -30.02 -6.94
N VAL A 345 -5.20 -28.78 -6.82
CA VAL A 345 -6.07 -28.07 -7.75
C VAL A 345 -5.31 -26.79 -8.12
N THR A 346 -4.78 -26.75 -9.34
CA THR A 346 -4.06 -25.58 -9.82
C THR A 346 -5.03 -24.44 -10.05
N VAL A 347 -4.74 -23.29 -9.47
CA VAL A 347 -5.47 -22.03 -9.65
C VAL A 347 -4.55 -21.08 -10.43
N GLU A 348 -4.84 -20.94 -11.70
CA GLU A 348 -4.08 -20.07 -12.59
C GLU A 348 -4.54 -18.62 -12.48
N GLU A 349 -3.64 -17.69 -12.86
CA GLU A 349 -3.98 -16.28 -13.01
C GLU A 349 -5.09 -16.15 -14.08
N PRO A 350 -6.18 -15.44 -13.81
CA PRO A 350 -7.24 -15.25 -14.79
C PRO A 350 -6.73 -14.40 -15.97
N THR A 351 -7.30 -14.65 -17.13
CA THR A 351 -7.08 -13.80 -18.32
C THR A 351 -7.61 -12.38 -18.08
N GLU A 352 -7.16 -11.42 -18.89
CA GLU A 352 -7.65 -10.04 -18.78
C GLU A 352 -9.18 -9.95 -18.92
N GLN A 353 -9.77 -10.78 -19.76
CA GLN A 353 -11.24 -10.82 -19.94
C GLN A 353 -11.96 -11.37 -18.71
N GLU A 354 -11.48 -12.48 -18.14
CA GLU A 354 -12.03 -13.06 -16.92
C GLU A 354 -11.85 -12.10 -15.71
N ALA A 355 -10.70 -11.43 -15.61
CA ALA A 355 -10.47 -10.43 -14.58
C ALA A 355 -11.44 -9.24 -14.71
N LEU A 356 -11.74 -8.81 -15.92
CA LEU A 356 -12.74 -7.75 -16.16
C LEU A 356 -14.16 -8.20 -15.74
N GLU A 357 -14.53 -9.45 -16.00
CA GLU A 357 -15.82 -10.00 -15.55
C GLU A 357 -15.90 -10.07 -14.02
N ILE A 358 -14.81 -10.47 -13.36
CA ILE A 358 -14.70 -10.46 -11.89
C ILE A 358 -14.90 -9.03 -11.35
N LEU A 359 -14.19 -8.05 -11.90
CA LEU A 359 -14.33 -6.65 -11.49
C LEU A 359 -15.75 -6.10 -11.71
N LYS A 360 -16.40 -6.45 -12.84
CA LYS A 360 -17.80 -6.08 -13.11
C LYS A 360 -18.76 -6.69 -12.08
N GLY A 361 -18.49 -7.91 -11.65
CA GLY A 361 -19.28 -8.57 -10.60
C GLY A 361 -19.10 -7.93 -9.22
N LEU A 362 -17.89 -7.48 -8.90
CA LEU A 362 -17.57 -6.84 -7.61
C LEU A 362 -17.96 -5.36 -7.56
N ARG A 363 -18.08 -4.68 -8.72
CA ARG A 363 -18.38 -3.24 -8.82
C ARG A 363 -19.52 -2.76 -7.91
N PRO A 364 -20.71 -3.39 -7.84
CA PRO A 364 -21.80 -2.89 -7.01
C PRO A 364 -21.47 -2.82 -5.52
N TYR A 365 -20.59 -3.71 -5.06
CA TYR A 365 -20.15 -3.77 -3.66
C TYR A 365 -19.20 -2.63 -3.34
N TYR A 366 -18.20 -2.37 -4.21
CA TYR A 366 -17.29 -1.23 -4.07
C TYR A 366 -17.99 0.12 -4.23
N GLU A 367 -18.92 0.24 -5.19
CA GLU A 367 -19.76 1.44 -5.34
C GLU A 367 -20.57 1.73 -4.08
N LYS A 368 -21.15 0.69 -3.47
CA LYS A 368 -21.93 0.81 -2.24
C LYS A 368 -21.04 1.17 -1.04
N HIS A 369 -19.83 0.59 -0.96
CA HIS A 369 -18.92 0.83 0.15
C HIS A 369 -18.38 2.25 0.14
N HIS A 370 -17.87 2.72 -1.01
CA HIS A 370 -17.26 4.04 -1.14
C HIS A 370 -18.25 5.18 -1.47
N GLY A 371 -19.48 4.84 -1.85
CA GLY A 371 -20.47 5.84 -2.26
C GLY A 371 -20.10 6.57 -3.55
N VAL A 372 -19.37 5.91 -4.45
CA VAL A 372 -18.91 6.43 -5.75
C VAL A 372 -19.45 5.55 -6.88
N ARG A 373 -19.53 6.10 -8.09
CA ARG A 373 -19.86 5.32 -9.29
C ARG A 373 -18.56 4.95 -10.02
N ILE A 374 -18.44 3.71 -10.47
CA ILE A 374 -17.28 3.21 -11.21
C ILE A 374 -17.67 3.00 -12.67
N GLU A 375 -16.99 3.69 -13.58
CA GLU A 375 -17.23 3.58 -15.02
C GLU A 375 -16.62 2.29 -15.59
N ASP A 376 -17.21 1.74 -16.66
CA ASP A 376 -16.68 0.53 -17.32
C ASP A 376 -15.26 0.75 -17.85
N GLU A 377 -14.99 1.96 -18.37
CA GLU A 377 -13.66 2.38 -18.84
C GLU A 377 -12.60 2.35 -17.72
N ALA A 378 -13.00 2.62 -16.47
CA ALA A 378 -12.11 2.54 -15.32
C ALA A 378 -11.75 1.09 -14.99
N LEU A 379 -12.69 0.14 -15.09
CA LEU A 379 -12.45 -1.28 -14.87
C LEU A 379 -11.50 -1.85 -15.95
N GLU A 380 -11.76 -1.53 -17.22
CA GLU A 380 -10.89 -1.93 -18.33
C GLU A 380 -9.48 -1.33 -18.19
N ALA A 381 -9.40 -0.07 -17.76
CA ALA A 381 -8.12 0.58 -17.50
C ALA A 381 -7.37 -0.07 -16.34
N ALA A 382 -8.05 -0.45 -15.25
CA ALA A 382 -7.44 -1.11 -14.11
C ALA A 382 -6.81 -2.45 -14.50
N VAL A 383 -7.51 -3.27 -15.26
CA VAL A 383 -6.98 -4.55 -15.76
C VAL A 383 -5.79 -4.30 -16.70
N ARG A 384 -5.98 -3.51 -17.74
CA ARG A 384 -4.95 -3.23 -18.75
C ARG A 384 -3.68 -2.62 -18.16
N MET A 385 -3.85 -1.62 -17.28
CA MET A 385 -2.70 -0.94 -16.66
C MET A 385 -2.01 -1.81 -15.62
N SER A 386 -2.75 -2.59 -14.83
CA SER A 386 -2.15 -3.51 -13.87
C SER A 386 -1.30 -4.59 -14.55
N VAL A 387 -1.77 -5.16 -15.66
CA VAL A 387 -1.01 -6.15 -16.44
C VAL A 387 0.26 -5.53 -17.03
N ARG A 388 0.16 -4.29 -17.51
CA ARG A 388 1.27 -3.63 -18.19
C ARG A 388 2.34 -3.05 -17.26
N TYR A 389 1.97 -2.59 -16.06
CA TYR A 389 2.86 -1.81 -15.20
C TYR A 389 3.12 -2.43 -13.83
N ILE A 390 2.34 -3.45 -13.42
CA ILE A 390 2.48 -4.10 -12.11
C ILE A 390 2.77 -5.59 -12.34
N ASN A 391 4.06 -5.95 -12.27
CA ASN A 391 4.53 -7.30 -12.60
C ASN A 391 4.84 -8.16 -11.36
N ASP A 392 4.79 -7.58 -10.17
CA ASP A 392 5.08 -8.24 -8.89
C ASP A 392 3.83 -8.81 -8.19
N ARG A 393 2.66 -8.60 -8.78
CA ARG A 393 1.35 -9.07 -8.31
C ARG A 393 0.56 -9.72 -9.43
N PHE A 394 -0.43 -10.52 -9.07
CA PHE A 394 -1.25 -11.28 -10.01
C PHE A 394 -2.69 -10.75 -10.09
N LEU A 395 -3.35 -10.99 -11.21
CA LEU A 395 -4.78 -10.78 -11.37
C LEU A 395 -5.56 -11.84 -10.55
N PRO A 396 -6.77 -11.51 -10.05
CA PRO A 396 -7.48 -10.23 -10.17
C PRO A 396 -7.09 -9.22 -9.10
N ASP A 397 -6.35 -9.62 -8.06
CA ASP A 397 -6.06 -8.88 -6.84
C ASP A 397 -5.47 -7.48 -7.13
N LYS A 398 -4.41 -7.41 -7.97
CA LYS A 398 -3.80 -6.13 -8.35
C LYS A 398 -4.75 -5.14 -9.01
N ALA A 399 -5.74 -5.63 -9.77
CA ALA A 399 -6.71 -4.77 -10.43
C ALA A 399 -7.85 -4.35 -9.46
N ILE A 400 -8.23 -5.23 -8.54
CA ILE A 400 -9.18 -4.94 -7.46
C ILE A 400 -8.61 -3.85 -6.54
N ASP A 401 -7.36 -4.00 -6.08
CA ASP A 401 -6.67 -3.04 -5.21
C ASP A 401 -6.62 -1.65 -5.85
N ILE A 402 -6.33 -1.57 -7.16
CA ILE A 402 -6.31 -0.30 -7.89
C ILE A 402 -7.68 0.38 -7.86
N ILE A 403 -8.76 -0.38 -8.10
CA ILE A 403 -10.13 0.16 -8.09
C ILE A 403 -10.54 0.61 -6.68
N ASP A 404 -10.21 -0.18 -5.67
CA ASP A 404 -10.48 0.14 -4.27
C ASP A 404 -9.79 1.44 -3.85
N GLU A 405 -8.49 1.57 -4.14
CA GLU A 405 -7.73 2.77 -3.83
C GLU A 405 -8.18 3.98 -4.66
N ALA A 406 -8.53 3.79 -5.95
CA ALA A 406 -9.06 4.85 -6.79
C ALA A 406 -10.40 5.37 -6.26
N ALA A 407 -11.29 4.47 -5.83
CA ALA A 407 -12.57 4.81 -5.23
C ALA A 407 -12.39 5.58 -3.90
N SER A 408 -11.49 5.09 -3.05
CA SER A 408 -11.11 5.75 -1.79
C SER A 408 -10.53 7.16 -2.04
N LYS A 409 -9.61 7.32 -3.00
CA LYS A 409 -9.01 8.62 -3.35
C LYS A 409 -10.04 9.62 -3.86
N VAL A 410 -10.98 9.17 -4.70
CA VAL A 410 -12.09 10.00 -5.19
C VAL A 410 -13.01 10.42 -4.04
N GLN A 411 -13.34 9.50 -3.14
CA GLN A 411 -14.11 9.78 -1.92
C GLN A 411 -13.39 10.81 -1.04
N LEU A 412 -12.10 10.60 -0.70
CA LEU A 412 -11.32 11.52 0.11
C LEU A 412 -11.17 12.91 -0.54
N GLY A 413 -11.07 12.96 -1.87
CA GLY A 413 -11.04 14.22 -2.61
C GLY A 413 -12.28 15.07 -2.43
N SER A 414 -13.41 14.45 -2.05
CA SER A 414 -14.66 15.16 -1.72
C SER A 414 -14.67 15.72 -0.30
N TYR A 415 -13.81 15.24 0.59
CA TYR A 415 -13.68 15.66 1.99
C TYR A 415 -12.61 16.74 2.20
N ARG A 416 -11.90 17.17 1.16
CA ARG A 416 -11.00 18.33 1.31
C ARG A 416 -11.83 19.54 1.68
N SER A 417 -11.64 20.02 2.91
CA SER A 417 -12.25 21.24 3.42
C SER A 417 -12.04 22.37 2.42
N ALA A 418 -13.11 23.11 2.13
CA ALA A 418 -12.98 24.33 1.32
C ALA A 418 -11.92 25.24 1.97
N PRO A 419 -11.05 25.89 1.21
CA PRO A 419 -10.02 26.78 1.75
C PRO A 419 -10.60 27.85 2.69
N GLU A 420 -11.89 28.17 2.53
CA GLU A 420 -12.65 29.07 3.42
C GLU A 420 -12.83 28.49 4.83
N ILE A 421 -13.04 27.16 4.95
CA ILE A 421 -13.17 26.50 6.26
C ILE A 421 -11.82 26.47 6.96
N GLU A 422 -10.74 26.14 6.25
CA GLU A 422 -9.38 26.13 6.80
C GLU A 422 -8.95 27.52 7.31
N ALA A 423 -9.26 28.58 6.56
CA ALA A 423 -9.02 29.94 6.97
C ALA A 423 -9.79 30.33 8.24
N LEU A 424 -11.05 29.90 8.36
CA LEU A 424 -11.88 30.15 9.55
C LEU A 424 -11.39 29.35 10.76
N GLU A 425 -10.92 28.11 10.58
CA GLU A 425 -10.34 27.28 11.65
C GLU A 425 -9.02 27.90 12.19
N ILE A 426 -8.20 28.47 11.31
CA ILE A 426 -7.00 29.23 11.72
C ILE A 426 -7.43 30.46 12.51
N LYS A 427 -8.41 31.21 12.04
CA LYS A 427 -8.93 32.39 12.73
C LYS A 427 -9.49 32.05 14.11
N ILE A 428 -10.23 30.96 14.27
CA ILE A 428 -10.74 30.50 15.57
C ILE A 428 -9.59 30.20 16.53
N ARG A 429 -8.49 29.57 16.04
CA ARG A 429 -7.32 29.30 16.85
C ARG A 429 -6.61 30.56 17.32
N GLU A 430 -6.53 31.58 16.47
CA GLU A 430 -6.00 32.90 16.84
C GLU A 430 -6.90 33.61 17.87
N LEU A 431 -8.23 33.58 17.68
CA LEU A 431 -9.18 34.13 18.62
C LEU A 431 -9.14 33.43 19.98
N LEU A 432 -8.92 32.11 20.03
CA LEU A 432 -8.72 31.38 21.29
C LEU A 432 -7.51 31.88 22.05
N ASN A 433 -6.37 32.08 21.39
CA ASN A 433 -5.17 32.62 22.02
C ASN A 433 -5.39 34.03 22.56
N GLN A 434 -6.03 34.90 21.79
CA GLN A 434 -6.36 36.26 22.22
C GLN A 434 -7.34 36.29 23.40
N LYS A 435 -8.29 35.36 23.43
CA LYS A 435 -9.22 35.20 24.53
C LYS A 435 -8.53 34.78 25.83
N GLU A 436 -7.57 33.85 25.74
CA GLU A 436 -6.74 33.45 26.87
C GLU A 436 -5.90 34.62 27.43
N GLU A 437 -5.34 35.44 26.54
CA GLU A 437 -4.60 36.66 26.95
C GLU A 437 -5.51 37.68 27.60
N ALA A 438 -6.70 37.94 27.05
CA ALA A 438 -7.69 38.86 27.64
C ALA A 438 -8.15 38.41 29.03
N ILE A 439 -8.32 37.07 29.22
CA ILE A 439 -8.68 36.49 30.53
C ILE A 439 -7.51 36.66 31.52
N LYS A 440 -6.24 36.47 31.10
CA LYS A 440 -5.05 36.67 31.94
C LYS A 440 -4.91 38.14 32.38
N LEU A 441 -5.35 39.10 31.55
CA LEU A 441 -5.35 40.55 31.82
C LEU A 441 -6.60 40.99 32.59
N ALA A 442 -7.53 40.09 32.97
CA ALA A 442 -8.81 40.35 33.62
C ALA A 442 -9.75 41.27 32.85
N ASP A 443 -9.57 41.44 31.55
CA ASP A 443 -10.49 42.24 30.69
C ASP A 443 -11.66 41.37 30.18
N LEU A 444 -12.69 41.28 31.03
CA LEU A 444 -13.91 40.52 30.78
C LEU A 444 -14.70 41.10 29.59
N SER A 445 -14.55 42.38 29.29
CA SER A 445 -15.29 43.02 28.20
C SER A 445 -14.71 42.59 26.85
N MET A 446 -13.40 42.53 26.73
CA MET A 446 -12.67 42.06 25.56
C MET A 446 -12.85 40.55 25.34
N ALA A 447 -12.81 39.75 26.42
CA ALA A 447 -13.03 38.32 26.36
C ALA A 447 -14.44 37.98 25.84
N LYS A 448 -15.49 38.72 26.24
CA LYS A 448 -16.85 38.55 25.71
C LYS A 448 -16.97 38.91 24.21
N ARG A 449 -16.27 39.94 23.76
CA ARG A 449 -16.23 40.31 22.34
C ARG A 449 -15.59 39.22 21.47
N ILE A 450 -14.47 38.74 21.91
CA ILE A 450 -13.75 37.65 21.23
C ILE A 450 -14.59 36.37 21.20
N GLN A 451 -15.35 36.08 22.29
CA GLN A 451 -16.27 34.95 22.30
C GLN A 451 -17.40 35.09 21.26
N GLN A 452 -17.92 36.31 21.05
CA GLN A 452 -18.95 36.56 20.02
C GLN A 452 -18.37 36.33 18.62
N GLU A 453 -17.14 36.85 18.34
CA GLU A 453 -16.47 36.64 17.06
C GLU A 453 -16.16 35.16 16.80
N GLN A 454 -15.79 34.39 17.85
CA GLN A 454 -15.59 32.94 17.77
C GLN A 454 -16.91 32.23 17.39
N ASN A 455 -18.00 32.53 18.07
CA ASN A 455 -19.30 31.92 17.80
C ASN A 455 -19.78 32.23 16.36
N GLU A 456 -19.55 33.46 15.89
CA GLU A 456 -19.87 33.83 14.49
C GLU A 456 -19.05 33.05 13.48
N ALA A 457 -17.76 32.82 13.75
CA ALA A 457 -16.90 32.02 12.89
C ALA A 457 -17.32 30.54 12.89
N GLU A 458 -17.69 29.97 14.05
CA GLU A 458 -18.19 28.61 14.18
C GLU A 458 -19.54 28.43 13.41
N GLU A 459 -20.45 29.39 13.52
CA GLU A 459 -21.67 29.36 12.70
C GLU A 459 -21.40 29.42 11.21
N GLN A 460 -20.38 30.19 10.79
CA GLN A 460 -19.99 30.24 9.37
C GLN A 460 -19.43 28.90 8.91
N ILE A 461 -18.56 28.25 9.70
CA ILE A 461 -18.07 26.90 9.42
C ILE A 461 -19.23 25.92 9.27
N GLU A 462 -20.22 25.97 10.16
CA GLU A 462 -21.37 25.06 10.10
C GLU A 462 -22.24 25.31 8.84
N LYS A 463 -22.42 26.57 8.44
CA LYS A 463 -23.10 26.95 7.19
C LYS A 463 -22.32 26.46 5.96
N TYR A 464 -20.98 26.58 5.94
CA TYR A 464 -20.12 26.07 4.88
C TYR A 464 -20.15 24.53 4.85
N ARG A 465 -20.02 23.83 5.98
CA ARG A 465 -20.14 22.37 6.06
C ARG A 465 -21.49 21.85 5.55
N LYS A 466 -22.61 22.49 5.94
CA LYS A 466 -23.96 22.16 5.43
C LYS A 466 -24.08 22.39 3.91
N LYS A 467 -23.45 23.44 3.38
CA LYS A 467 -23.42 23.75 1.95
C LYS A 467 -22.55 22.73 1.18
N GLU A 468 -21.41 22.34 1.73
CA GLU A 468 -20.54 21.29 1.16
C GLU A 468 -21.21 19.93 1.13
N VAL A 469 -21.82 19.48 2.22
CA VAL A 469 -22.60 18.22 2.26
C VAL A 469 -23.68 18.20 1.19
N ARG A 470 -24.40 19.34 0.96
CA ARG A 470 -25.39 19.45 -0.11
C ARG A 470 -24.76 19.45 -1.51
N ARG A 471 -23.57 20.04 -1.66
CA ARG A 471 -22.81 20.08 -2.92
C ARG A 471 -22.20 18.71 -3.25
N ASN A 472 -21.70 18.00 -2.24
CA ASN A 472 -21.12 16.65 -2.40
C ASN A 472 -22.20 15.59 -2.68
N LYS A 473 -23.41 15.69 -2.07
CA LYS A 473 -24.56 14.86 -2.45
C LYS A 473 -25.05 15.10 -3.89
N ARG A 474 -24.71 16.23 -4.51
CA ARG A 474 -25.04 16.55 -5.90
C ARG A 474 -23.92 16.25 -6.90
N LYS A 475 -22.69 16.07 -6.44
CA LYS A 475 -21.59 15.58 -7.30
C LYS A 475 -21.69 14.07 -7.36
N ASN A 476 -22.06 13.54 -8.51
CA ASN A 476 -21.84 12.14 -8.83
C ASN A 476 -20.32 11.91 -8.82
N LEU A 477 -19.81 11.39 -7.71
CA LEU A 477 -18.40 11.01 -7.59
C LEU A 477 -18.19 9.81 -8.51
N THR A 478 -17.42 10.00 -9.58
CA THR A 478 -17.15 8.94 -10.56
C THR A 478 -15.67 8.60 -10.58
N VAL A 479 -15.38 7.30 -10.57
CA VAL A 479 -14.06 6.76 -10.84
C VAL A 479 -13.95 6.52 -12.34
N ASN A 480 -12.98 7.17 -12.98
CA ASN A 480 -12.73 7.09 -14.42
C ASN A 480 -11.31 6.60 -14.72
N GLU A 481 -10.96 6.41 -16.00
CA GLU A 481 -9.62 6.00 -16.45
C GLU A 481 -8.48 6.86 -15.85
N ASN A 482 -8.70 8.17 -15.70
CA ASN A 482 -7.68 9.06 -15.13
C ASN A 482 -7.44 8.80 -13.63
N SER A 483 -8.50 8.50 -12.88
CA SER A 483 -8.40 8.14 -11.46
C SER A 483 -7.57 6.87 -11.27
N VAL A 484 -7.78 5.87 -12.12
CA VAL A 484 -7.00 4.63 -12.16
C VAL A 484 -5.55 4.90 -12.54
N ALA A 485 -5.32 5.72 -13.57
CA ALA A 485 -3.97 6.08 -14.01
C ALA A 485 -3.18 6.82 -12.92
N ASP A 486 -3.85 7.60 -12.08
CA ASP A 486 -3.23 8.26 -10.93
C ASP A 486 -2.71 7.26 -9.90
N ILE A 487 -3.51 6.23 -9.56
CA ILE A 487 -3.09 5.20 -8.62
C ILE A 487 -1.93 4.39 -9.17
N VAL A 488 -2.02 3.94 -10.41
CA VAL A 488 -0.93 3.19 -11.05
C VAL A 488 0.34 4.04 -11.10
N SER A 489 0.23 5.34 -11.36
CA SER A 489 1.37 6.26 -11.35
C SER A 489 1.96 6.43 -9.94
N ASP A 490 1.11 6.49 -8.91
CA ASP A 490 1.55 6.60 -7.51
C ASP A 490 2.31 5.34 -7.07
N TRP A 491 1.85 4.15 -7.47
CA TRP A 491 2.48 2.87 -7.12
C TRP A 491 3.79 2.62 -7.87
N THR A 492 3.74 2.79 -9.19
CA THR A 492 4.88 2.43 -10.06
C THR A 492 5.87 3.56 -10.26
N LYS A 493 5.50 4.79 -9.86
CA LYS A 493 6.22 6.03 -10.17
C LYS A 493 6.33 6.29 -11.68
N ILE A 494 5.55 5.58 -12.49
CA ILE A 494 5.50 5.76 -13.95
C ILE A 494 4.36 6.72 -14.25
N PRO A 495 4.56 7.82 -14.98
CA PRO A 495 3.47 8.69 -15.42
C PRO A 495 2.66 7.99 -16.52
N VAL A 496 1.57 7.30 -16.10
CA VAL A 496 0.74 6.46 -16.98
C VAL A 496 -0.33 7.26 -17.72
N LYS A 497 -0.64 8.47 -17.27
CA LYS A 497 -1.63 9.36 -17.90
C LYS A 497 -1.31 9.58 -19.37
N ARG A 498 -2.35 9.67 -20.19
CA ARG A 498 -2.20 10.15 -21.57
C ARG A 498 -1.45 11.49 -21.56
N LEU A 499 -0.56 11.68 -22.54
CA LEU A 499 0.25 12.89 -22.67
C LEU A 499 -0.65 14.12 -22.54
N THR A 500 -0.49 14.86 -21.44
CA THR A 500 -1.15 16.15 -21.28
C THR A 500 -0.56 17.13 -22.29
N GLU A 501 -1.27 18.20 -22.66
CA GLU A 501 -0.73 19.24 -23.54
C GLU A 501 0.60 19.80 -23.04
N GLY A 502 0.79 19.86 -21.70
CA GLY A 502 2.04 20.28 -21.09
C GLY A 502 3.19 19.29 -21.32
N GLU A 503 2.93 17.98 -21.21
CA GLU A 503 3.93 16.95 -21.49
C GLU A 503 4.28 16.86 -22.97
N THR A 504 3.31 17.00 -23.84
CA THR A 504 3.55 17.06 -25.30
C THR A 504 4.48 18.21 -25.64
N LYS A 505 4.28 19.40 -25.05
CA LYS A 505 5.18 20.57 -25.21
C LYS A 505 6.57 20.31 -24.64
N ARG A 506 6.67 19.66 -23.47
CA ARG A 506 7.96 19.28 -22.84
C ARG A 506 8.73 18.29 -23.73
N LEU A 507 8.06 17.24 -24.22
CA LEU A 507 8.68 16.27 -25.14
C LEU A 507 9.07 16.88 -26.47
N ALA A 508 8.28 17.79 -27.01
CA ALA A 508 8.65 18.55 -28.19
C ALA A 508 9.93 19.38 -27.97
N ALA A 509 10.07 19.97 -26.77
CA ALA A 509 11.21 20.78 -26.39
C ALA A 509 12.40 19.98 -25.80
N LEU A 510 12.29 18.63 -25.70
CA LEU A 510 13.29 17.76 -25.05
C LEU A 510 14.71 18.00 -25.57
N GLU A 511 14.88 18.13 -26.86
CA GLU A 511 16.18 18.40 -27.51
C GLU A 511 16.80 19.70 -26.98
N LYS A 512 15.99 20.76 -26.86
CA LYS A 512 16.44 22.06 -26.36
C LYS A 512 16.79 21.97 -24.84
N GLU A 513 16.04 21.17 -24.11
CA GLU A 513 16.29 20.97 -22.67
C GLU A 513 17.60 20.24 -22.43
N LEU A 514 17.86 19.17 -23.19
CA LEU A 514 19.12 18.43 -23.12
C LEU A 514 20.32 19.33 -23.50
N HIS A 515 20.18 20.21 -24.50
CA HIS A 515 21.24 21.15 -24.89
C HIS A 515 21.55 22.24 -23.88
N LYS A 516 20.67 22.49 -22.89
CA LYS A 516 21.01 23.40 -21.78
C LYS A 516 22.15 22.86 -20.92
N ARG A 517 22.28 21.54 -20.82
CA ARG A 517 23.30 20.86 -20.00
C ARG A 517 24.42 20.25 -20.84
N VAL A 518 24.09 19.69 -21.98
CA VAL A 518 25.05 19.02 -22.88
C VAL A 518 25.38 19.93 -24.03
N ILE A 519 26.61 20.38 -24.05
CA ILE A 519 27.13 21.27 -25.08
C ILE A 519 27.79 20.44 -26.20
N GLY A 520 27.48 20.75 -27.45
CA GLY A 520 27.87 19.96 -28.59
C GLY A 520 27.07 18.65 -28.66
N GLN A 521 27.63 17.66 -29.34
CA GLN A 521 27.06 16.30 -29.46
C GLN A 521 25.64 16.28 -30.07
N GLU A 522 25.40 17.12 -31.07
CA GLU A 522 24.05 17.36 -31.64
C GLU A 522 23.38 16.09 -32.17
N GLU A 523 24.15 15.20 -32.82
CA GLU A 523 23.62 13.94 -33.33
C GLU A 523 23.16 13.01 -32.20
N ALA A 524 23.95 12.90 -31.12
CA ALA A 524 23.61 12.06 -29.98
C ALA A 524 22.37 12.58 -29.24
N VAL A 525 22.28 13.88 -29.02
CA VAL A 525 21.12 14.50 -28.37
C VAL A 525 19.85 14.31 -29.18
N LYS A 526 19.94 14.51 -30.50
CA LYS A 526 18.82 14.35 -31.44
C LYS A 526 18.30 12.91 -31.48
N ALA A 527 19.21 11.94 -31.60
CA ALA A 527 18.86 10.52 -31.71
C ALA A 527 18.20 10.03 -30.40
N VAL A 528 18.77 10.39 -29.21
CA VAL A 528 18.17 10.09 -27.91
C VAL A 528 16.78 10.71 -27.79
N ALA A 529 16.64 11.99 -28.14
CA ALA A 529 15.35 12.67 -28.09
C ALA A 529 14.28 12.03 -28.99
N GLN A 530 14.68 11.59 -30.19
CA GLN A 530 13.77 10.92 -31.12
C GLN A 530 13.34 9.53 -30.59
N ALA A 531 14.24 8.76 -30.04
CA ALA A 531 13.92 7.44 -29.45
C ALA A 531 12.95 7.57 -28.28
N VAL A 532 13.19 8.53 -27.39
CA VAL A 532 12.27 8.81 -26.29
C VAL A 532 10.88 9.25 -26.79
N LYS A 533 10.83 10.11 -27.81
CA LYS A 533 9.57 10.52 -28.43
C LYS A 533 8.82 9.32 -28.99
N ARG A 534 9.49 8.44 -29.75
CA ARG A 534 8.89 7.19 -30.29
C ARG A 534 8.31 6.30 -29.19
N GLY A 535 9.09 6.10 -28.12
CA GLY A 535 8.67 5.29 -26.97
C GLY A 535 7.42 5.83 -26.26
N ARG A 536 7.34 7.15 -26.09
CA ARG A 536 6.22 7.81 -25.41
C ARG A 536 4.94 7.88 -26.25
N VAL A 537 5.05 8.00 -27.56
CA VAL A 537 3.89 8.01 -28.46
C VAL A 537 3.32 6.60 -28.69
N GLY A 538 4.01 5.55 -28.22
CA GLY A 538 3.56 4.16 -28.36
C GLY A 538 3.93 3.49 -29.69
N LEU A 539 4.83 4.07 -30.48
CA LEU A 539 5.34 3.49 -31.72
C LEU A 539 6.49 2.48 -31.50
N LYS A 540 6.76 2.14 -30.26
CA LYS A 540 7.81 1.23 -29.84
C LYS A 540 7.29 -0.22 -29.81
N ASP A 541 8.17 -1.20 -30.00
CA ASP A 541 7.90 -2.61 -29.68
C ASP A 541 7.59 -2.75 -28.18
N PRO A 542 6.43 -3.29 -27.81
CA PRO A 542 6.02 -3.40 -26.40
C PRO A 542 6.95 -4.33 -25.56
N ASN A 543 7.72 -5.20 -26.21
CA ASN A 543 8.61 -6.16 -25.54
C ASN A 543 10.03 -5.64 -25.31
N ARG A 544 10.39 -4.46 -25.80
CA ARG A 544 11.75 -3.92 -25.70
C ARG A 544 11.84 -2.72 -24.77
N PRO A 545 13.03 -2.38 -24.26
CA PRO A 545 13.29 -1.14 -23.49
C PRO A 545 12.91 0.12 -24.30
N ILE A 546 12.64 1.26 -23.64
CA ILE A 546 12.26 2.54 -24.31
C ILE A 546 13.28 2.92 -25.37
N GLY A 547 14.56 2.69 -25.14
CA GLY A 547 15.64 2.86 -26.08
C GLY A 547 16.92 2.25 -25.52
N SER A 548 17.75 1.76 -26.43
CA SER A 548 19.06 1.17 -26.12
C SER A 548 20.14 1.90 -26.92
N PHE A 549 21.13 2.43 -26.22
CA PHE A 549 22.16 3.29 -26.82
C PHE A 549 23.56 2.84 -26.45
N LEU A 550 24.47 2.86 -27.40
CA LEU A 550 25.91 2.69 -27.17
C LEU A 550 26.63 4.01 -27.43
N PHE A 551 27.20 4.60 -26.39
CA PHE A 551 27.96 5.85 -26.46
C PHE A 551 29.44 5.57 -26.54
N LEU A 552 30.05 5.84 -27.67
CA LEU A 552 31.47 5.63 -27.95
C LEU A 552 32.23 6.94 -27.92
N GLY A 553 33.46 6.94 -27.47
CA GLY A 553 34.32 8.10 -27.51
C GLY A 553 35.22 8.31 -26.31
N PRO A 554 36.12 9.29 -26.34
CA PRO A 554 37.07 9.54 -25.27
C PRO A 554 36.40 9.97 -23.95
N THR A 555 37.16 9.95 -22.87
CA THR A 555 36.67 10.41 -21.56
C THR A 555 36.41 11.91 -21.56
N GLY A 556 35.43 12.40 -20.81
CA GLY A 556 35.18 13.81 -20.60
C GLY A 556 34.49 14.56 -21.75
N VAL A 557 33.90 13.87 -22.73
CA VAL A 557 33.15 14.45 -23.86
C VAL A 557 31.63 14.60 -23.57
N GLY A 558 31.15 14.14 -22.42
CA GLY A 558 29.76 14.37 -21.99
C GLY A 558 28.84 13.14 -22.01
N LYS A 559 29.36 11.91 -22.19
CA LYS A 559 28.55 10.67 -22.21
C LYS A 559 27.69 10.52 -20.96
N THR A 560 28.30 10.54 -19.79
CA THR A 560 27.59 10.41 -18.50
C THR A 560 26.69 11.63 -18.21
N GLU A 561 27.08 12.84 -18.68
CA GLU A 561 26.28 14.05 -18.46
C GLU A 561 24.99 14.02 -19.31
N LEU A 562 25.04 13.48 -20.53
CA LEU A 562 23.84 13.26 -21.34
C LEU A 562 22.89 12.26 -20.66
N SER A 563 23.42 11.21 -20.05
CA SER A 563 22.61 10.23 -19.30
C SER A 563 21.91 10.86 -18.09
N LYS A 564 22.61 11.75 -17.36
CA LYS A 564 22.02 12.50 -16.24
C LYS A 564 20.97 13.50 -16.70
N ALA A 565 21.28 14.26 -17.74
CA ALA A 565 20.35 15.24 -18.32
C ALA A 565 19.08 14.55 -18.83
N LEU A 566 19.23 13.34 -19.41
CA LEU A 566 18.11 12.54 -19.87
C LEU A 566 17.24 12.04 -18.68
N ALA A 567 17.87 11.56 -17.60
CA ALA A 567 17.15 11.13 -16.41
C ALA A 567 16.32 12.28 -15.82
N GLU A 568 16.89 13.46 -15.71
CA GLU A 568 16.17 14.64 -15.20
C GLU A 568 15.04 15.08 -16.14
N ALA A 569 15.30 15.15 -17.45
CA ALA A 569 14.32 15.65 -18.42
C ALA A 569 13.12 14.70 -18.62
N VAL A 570 13.35 13.38 -18.60
CA VAL A 570 12.32 12.34 -18.88
C VAL A 570 11.67 11.84 -17.60
N PHE A 571 12.46 11.62 -16.54
CA PHE A 571 12.02 10.98 -15.29
C PHE A 571 11.90 11.96 -14.12
N GLY A 572 12.23 13.24 -14.34
CA GLY A 572 12.04 14.32 -13.36
C GLY A 572 13.10 14.44 -12.27
N SER A 573 14.07 13.52 -12.21
CA SER A 573 15.15 13.53 -11.22
C SER A 573 16.42 12.88 -11.77
N GLU A 574 17.59 13.42 -11.45
CA GLU A 574 18.88 12.76 -11.72
C GLU A 574 19.01 11.43 -10.96
N GLN A 575 18.34 11.28 -9.83
CA GLN A 575 18.36 10.05 -9.03
C GLN A 575 17.64 8.88 -9.72
N ALA A 576 16.83 9.14 -10.74
CA ALA A 576 16.23 8.12 -11.58
C ALA A 576 17.24 7.44 -12.52
N MET A 577 18.55 7.74 -12.37
CA MET A 577 19.63 7.07 -13.09
C MET A 577 20.29 6.01 -12.20
N ILE A 578 20.22 4.76 -12.63
CA ILE A 578 20.92 3.62 -12.01
C ILE A 578 22.23 3.44 -12.77
N ARG A 579 23.36 3.75 -12.13
CA ARG A 579 24.69 3.54 -12.69
C ARG A 579 25.24 2.21 -12.24
N VAL A 580 25.76 1.45 -13.20
CA VAL A 580 26.45 0.17 -13.00
C VAL A 580 27.83 0.27 -13.67
N ASP A 581 28.89 0.20 -12.87
CA ASP A 581 30.27 0.23 -13.38
C ASP A 581 30.70 -1.18 -13.75
N MET A 582 30.99 -1.41 -15.02
CA MET A 582 31.34 -2.74 -15.53
C MET A 582 32.72 -3.19 -15.07
N SER A 583 33.54 -2.30 -14.50
CA SER A 583 34.81 -2.70 -13.87
C SER A 583 34.60 -3.60 -12.65
N GLU A 584 33.42 -3.55 -12.02
CA GLU A 584 33.03 -4.44 -10.89
C GLU A 584 32.57 -5.83 -11.37
N TYR A 585 32.32 -5.99 -12.67
CA TYR A 585 31.75 -7.19 -13.29
C TYR A 585 32.68 -7.84 -14.30
N MET A 586 33.99 -7.81 -14.02
CA MET A 586 35.03 -8.41 -14.88
C MET A 586 35.15 -9.93 -14.70
N GLU A 587 34.76 -10.43 -13.53
CA GLU A 587 34.90 -11.85 -13.18
C GLU A 587 33.59 -12.62 -13.39
N LYS A 588 33.70 -13.94 -13.67
CA LYS A 588 32.53 -14.80 -13.88
C LYS A 588 31.56 -14.80 -12.70
N HIS A 589 32.05 -14.75 -11.47
CA HIS A 589 31.24 -14.72 -10.26
C HIS A 589 30.48 -13.39 -10.08
N SER A 590 30.89 -12.35 -10.76
CA SER A 590 30.24 -11.04 -10.66
C SER A 590 28.87 -11.02 -11.34
N VAL A 591 28.60 -11.92 -12.27
CA VAL A 591 27.28 -12.08 -12.92
C VAL A 591 26.21 -12.45 -11.88
N SER A 592 26.55 -13.31 -10.91
CA SER A 592 25.66 -13.66 -9.80
C SER A 592 25.31 -12.46 -8.92
N LYS A 593 26.20 -11.48 -8.78
CA LYS A 593 25.88 -10.21 -8.09
C LYS A 593 24.85 -9.38 -8.82
N MET A 594 24.77 -9.52 -10.16
CA MET A 594 23.84 -8.73 -10.99
C MET A 594 22.40 -9.25 -10.90
N ILE A 595 22.21 -10.59 -11.00
CA ILE A 595 20.90 -11.25 -11.07
C ILE A 595 20.55 -12.08 -9.85
N GLY A 596 21.47 -12.28 -8.91
CA GLY A 596 21.36 -13.15 -7.74
C GLY A 596 22.15 -14.47 -7.89
N SER A 597 22.49 -15.08 -6.76
CA SER A 597 23.18 -16.36 -6.70
C SER A 597 22.19 -17.52 -6.85
N PRO A 598 22.53 -18.60 -7.57
CA PRO A 598 21.68 -19.79 -7.62
C PRO A 598 21.44 -20.41 -6.24
N PRO A 599 20.37 -21.19 -6.05
CA PRO A 599 20.08 -21.88 -4.80
C PRO A 599 21.28 -22.73 -4.34
N GLY A 600 21.67 -22.63 -3.06
CA GLY A 600 22.80 -23.37 -2.48
C GLY A 600 24.14 -22.64 -2.50
N TYR A 601 24.25 -21.47 -3.09
CA TYR A 601 25.46 -20.65 -3.05
C TYR A 601 25.33 -19.51 -2.01
N VAL A 602 26.48 -19.09 -1.46
CA VAL A 602 26.55 -17.95 -0.53
C VAL A 602 26.01 -16.68 -1.22
N GLY A 603 25.11 -15.95 -0.53
CA GLY A 603 24.46 -14.74 -1.08
C GLY A 603 23.17 -14.99 -1.85
N TYR A 604 22.57 -16.18 -1.76
CA TYR A 604 21.26 -16.47 -2.37
C TYR A 604 20.16 -15.54 -1.83
N ASP A 605 20.15 -15.28 -0.52
CA ASP A 605 19.13 -14.44 0.12
C ASP A 605 19.30 -12.92 -0.15
N GLU A 606 20.47 -12.49 -0.64
CA GLU A 606 20.76 -11.06 -0.87
C GLU A 606 20.13 -10.51 -2.16
N GLY A 607 19.64 -11.38 -3.07
CA GLY A 607 19.10 -10.97 -4.38
C GLY A 607 20.16 -10.35 -5.30
N GLY A 608 19.80 -10.09 -6.56
CA GLY A 608 20.69 -9.45 -7.53
C GLY A 608 20.66 -7.92 -7.40
N GLN A 609 21.83 -7.29 -7.39
CA GLN A 609 21.94 -5.83 -7.23
C GLN A 609 21.25 -5.04 -8.35
N LEU A 610 21.36 -5.50 -9.61
CA LEU A 610 20.70 -4.87 -10.74
C LEU A 610 19.21 -5.17 -10.74
N SER A 611 18.84 -6.44 -10.56
CA SER A 611 17.44 -6.88 -10.56
C SER A 611 16.63 -6.16 -9.47
N GLU A 612 17.18 -6.06 -8.26
CA GLU A 612 16.52 -5.34 -7.15
C GLU A 612 16.40 -3.83 -7.40
N LYS A 613 17.46 -3.17 -7.91
CA LYS A 613 17.42 -1.73 -8.22
C LYS A 613 16.39 -1.40 -9.28
N VAL A 614 16.30 -2.23 -10.34
CA VAL A 614 15.32 -2.04 -11.42
C VAL A 614 13.91 -2.38 -10.96
N ARG A 615 13.73 -3.43 -10.16
CA ARG A 615 12.43 -3.77 -9.60
C ARG A 615 11.86 -2.65 -8.75
N ARG A 616 12.70 -1.97 -7.95
CA ARG A 616 12.30 -0.81 -7.14
C ARG A 616 12.07 0.45 -7.95
N ASN A 617 12.79 0.61 -9.06
CA ASN A 617 12.72 1.78 -9.94
C ASN A 617 12.62 1.35 -11.41
N PRO A 618 11.48 0.80 -11.84
CA PRO A 618 11.32 0.29 -13.20
C PRO A 618 11.30 1.40 -14.25
N TYR A 619 11.11 2.65 -13.84
CA TYR A 619 11.09 3.83 -14.69
C TYR A 619 12.36 4.66 -14.46
N SER A 620 13.45 4.27 -15.16
CA SER A 620 14.78 4.80 -14.91
C SER A 620 15.69 4.75 -16.14
N VAL A 621 16.80 5.49 -16.07
CA VAL A 621 17.93 5.35 -17.00
C VAL A 621 18.94 4.38 -16.41
N LEU A 622 19.23 3.31 -17.12
CA LEU A 622 20.31 2.37 -16.78
C LEU A 622 21.58 2.78 -17.52
N LEU A 623 22.59 3.15 -16.78
CA LEU A 623 23.90 3.50 -17.32
C LEU A 623 24.89 2.38 -17.01
N PHE A 624 25.28 1.60 -18.02
CA PHE A 624 26.37 0.63 -17.94
C PHE A 624 27.67 1.32 -18.41
N ASP A 625 28.51 1.68 -17.45
CA ASP A 625 29.75 2.43 -17.71
C ASP A 625 30.90 1.48 -17.99
N GLU A 626 31.71 1.79 -19.02
CA GLU A 626 32.87 1.00 -19.48
C GLU A 626 32.51 -0.47 -19.84
N ILE A 627 31.48 -0.63 -20.69
CA ILE A 627 30.91 -1.95 -21.07
C ILE A 627 31.97 -2.91 -21.66
N GLU A 628 33.06 -2.41 -22.25
CA GLU A 628 34.16 -3.22 -22.75
C GLU A 628 34.90 -4.02 -21.68
N LYS A 629 34.76 -3.66 -20.41
CA LYS A 629 35.38 -4.36 -19.30
C LYS A 629 34.54 -5.53 -18.76
N ALA A 630 33.29 -5.60 -19.14
CA ALA A 630 32.36 -6.61 -18.66
C ALA A 630 32.75 -8.03 -19.07
N HIS A 631 32.51 -9.01 -18.17
CA HIS A 631 32.66 -10.42 -18.52
C HIS A 631 31.70 -10.83 -19.65
N PRO A 632 32.11 -11.76 -20.57
CA PRO A 632 31.24 -12.19 -21.67
C PRO A 632 29.82 -12.62 -21.27
N ASP A 633 29.65 -13.22 -20.10
CA ASP A 633 28.32 -13.64 -19.61
C ASP A 633 27.36 -12.47 -19.30
N VAL A 634 27.88 -11.28 -19.00
CA VAL A 634 27.07 -10.07 -18.84
C VAL A 634 26.36 -9.73 -20.15
N PHE A 635 27.03 -9.90 -21.29
CA PHE A 635 26.42 -9.65 -22.60
C PHE A 635 25.25 -10.59 -22.89
N ASN A 636 25.28 -11.82 -22.39
CA ASN A 636 24.16 -12.76 -22.53
C ASN A 636 22.91 -12.26 -21.77
N ILE A 637 23.10 -11.68 -20.58
CA ILE A 637 22.02 -11.05 -19.81
C ILE A 637 21.49 -9.82 -20.54
N LEU A 638 22.40 -8.98 -21.05
CA LEU A 638 22.01 -7.78 -21.79
C LEU A 638 21.27 -8.12 -23.08
N LEU A 639 21.62 -9.20 -23.77
CA LEU A 639 20.87 -9.68 -24.94
C LEU A 639 19.43 -10.02 -24.58
N GLN A 640 19.20 -10.70 -23.46
CA GLN A 640 17.85 -11.01 -22.99
C GLN A 640 17.07 -9.73 -22.66
N VAL A 641 17.73 -8.77 -21.99
CA VAL A 641 17.10 -7.47 -21.71
C VAL A 641 16.73 -6.71 -22.97
N LEU A 642 17.61 -6.69 -23.97
CA LEU A 642 17.43 -5.95 -25.24
C LEU A 642 16.36 -6.57 -26.13
N ASP A 643 16.14 -7.89 -26.08
CA ASP A 643 15.15 -8.60 -26.88
C ASP A 643 13.81 -8.73 -26.21
N ASP A 644 13.82 -9.32 -25.01
CA ASP A 644 12.60 -9.72 -24.27
C ASP A 644 12.13 -8.63 -23.31
N GLY A 645 12.98 -7.63 -23.06
CA GLY A 645 12.70 -6.54 -22.09
C GLY A 645 12.57 -7.00 -20.66
N HIS A 646 12.99 -8.22 -20.31
CA HIS A 646 12.97 -8.72 -18.95
C HIS A 646 14.13 -9.69 -18.68
N ILE A 647 14.45 -9.90 -17.41
CA ILE A 647 15.34 -10.98 -16.96
C ILE A 647 14.63 -11.77 -15.87
N THR A 648 15.05 -13.03 -15.72
CA THR A 648 14.62 -13.86 -14.59
C THR A 648 15.72 -13.82 -13.53
N ASP A 649 15.38 -13.39 -12.30
CA ASP A 649 16.33 -13.38 -11.19
C ASP A 649 16.58 -14.80 -10.65
N ALA A 650 17.52 -14.93 -9.69
CA ALA A 650 17.85 -16.22 -9.09
C ALA A 650 16.68 -16.85 -8.28
N HIS A 651 15.69 -16.06 -7.91
CA HIS A 651 14.46 -16.52 -7.25
C HIS A 651 13.35 -16.90 -8.24
N GLY A 652 13.61 -16.92 -9.54
CA GLY A 652 12.62 -17.23 -10.56
C GLY A 652 11.68 -16.05 -10.91
N ARG A 653 11.88 -14.88 -10.33
CA ARG A 653 11.01 -13.72 -10.55
C ARG A 653 11.41 -12.96 -11.82
N LYS A 654 10.44 -12.58 -12.62
CA LYS A 654 10.65 -11.75 -13.81
C LYS A 654 10.81 -10.29 -13.42
N VAL A 655 11.94 -9.69 -13.79
CA VAL A 655 12.23 -8.25 -13.59
C VAL A 655 12.10 -7.54 -14.94
N ASP A 656 11.22 -6.56 -15.02
CA ASP A 656 10.87 -5.84 -16.26
C ASP A 656 11.78 -4.63 -16.50
N PHE A 657 12.32 -4.53 -17.72
CA PHE A 657 13.15 -3.44 -18.22
C PHE A 657 12.45 -2.64 -19.33
N LYS A 658 11.21 -2.97 -19.67
CA LYS A 658 10.49 -2.36 -20.82
C LYS A 658 10.28 -0.85 -20.67
N GLN A 659 10.25 -0.36 -19.43
CA GLN A 659 10.08 1.06 -19.13
C GLN A 659 11.41 1.78 -18.84
N THR A 660 12.57 1.12 -19.07
CA THR A 660 13.89 1.70 -18.87
C THR A 660 14.48 2.24 -20.19
N ILE A 661 15.41 3.18 -20.03
CA ILE A 661 16.31 3.59 -21.12
C ILE A 661 17.69 3.03 -20.79
N ILE A 662 18.24 2.24 -21.69
CA ILE A 662 19.55 1.59 -21.52
C ILE A 662 20.62 2.40 -22.25
N ILE A 663 21.62 2.83 -21.52
CA ILE A 663 22.78 3.53 -22.04
C ILE A 663 24.03 2.75 -21.65
N MET A 664 24.81 2.36 -22.63
CA MET A 664 26.12 1.72 -22.47
C MET A 664 27.18 2.70 -22.90
N THR A 665 28.23 2.90 -22.09
CA THR A 665 29.36 3.76 -22.50
C THR A 665 30.58 2.91 -22.76
N SER A 666 31.39 3.32 -23.74
CA SER A 666 32.67 2.67 -24.04
C SER A 666 33.70 3.70 -24.46
N ASN A 667 34.96 3.40 -24.15
CA ASN A 667 36.11 4.17 -24.56
C ASN A 667 36.84 3.52 -25.76
N VAL A 668 36.28 2.47 -26.33
CA VAL A 668 36.81 1.77 -27.52
C VAL A 668 36.83 2.73 -28.71
N GLY A 669 37.91 2.72 -29.44
CA GLY A 669 38.11 3.65 -30.57
C GLY A 669 38.52 5.05 -30.18
N ALA A 670 38.72 5.34 -28.89
CA ALA A 670 39.09 6.69 -28.42
C ALA A 670 40.42 7.19 -29.02
N GLN A 671 41.38 6.28 -29.26
CA GLN A 671 42.66 6.66 -29.91
C GLN A 671 42.46 7.05 -31.37
N ALA A 672 41.58 6.35 -32.13
CA ALA A 672 41.26 6.71 -33.51
C ALA A 672 40.52 8.06 -33.63
N ILE A 673 39.87 8.48 -32.54
CA ILE A 673 39.20 9.79 -32.43
C ILE A 673 40.21 10.91 -32.13
N ILE A 674 41.17 10.65 -31.21
CA ILE A 674 42.14 11.68 -30.77
C ILE A 674 43.24 11.87 -31.80
N GLU A 675 43.73 10.79 -32.43
CA GLU A 675 44.79 10.80 -33.43
C GLU A 675 44.30 10.17 -34.71
N PRO A 676 43.52 10.86 -35.55
CA PRO A 676 43.09 10.33 -36.84
C PRO A 676 44.34 10.08 -37.72
N LYS A 677 44.52 8.84 -38.18
CA LYS A 677 45.55 8.46 -39.10
C LYS A 677 45.44 9.32 -40.36
N LYS A 678 46.31 10.31 -40.52
CA LYS A 678 46.44 11.12 -41.73
C LYS A 678 47.03 10.22 -42.86
N LEU A 679 46.21 9.58 -43.60
CA LEU A 679 46.59 8.92 -44.85
C LEU A 679 46.19 9.84 -46.01
N GLY A 680 47.19 10.54 -46.60
CA GLY A 680 47.13 11.13 -47.95
C GLY A 680 46.54 12.56 -47.99
N PHE A 681 47.26 13.41 -48.71
CA PHE A 681 46.99 14.74 -49.29
C PHE A 681 45.77 15.51 -48.77
N MET A 682 46.03 16.69 -48.20
CA MET A 682 45.10 17.76 -47.87
C MET A 682 44.15 18.06 -49.05
N SER A 683 42.88 17.84 -48.85
CA SER A 683 41.82 18.54 -49.55
C SER A 683 40.91 19.19 -48.49
N GLN A 684 40.57 20.44 -48.78
CA GLN A 684 39.88 21.37 -47.93
C GLN A 684 38.63 20.84 -47.26
N ASP A 685 38.51 21.19 -45.95
CA ASP A 685 37.34 21.39 -45.11
C ASP A 685 36.01 20.75 -45.57
N ASN A 686 35.80 19.49 -45.17
CA ASN A 686 34.46 18.95 -45.01
C ASN A 686 34.34 18.27 -43.65
N GLU A 687 33.99 19.03 -42.61
CA GLU A 687 33.79 18.53 -41.24
C GLU A 687 32.89 17.28 -41.21
N LYS A 688 31.97 17.15 -42.15
CA LYS A 688 31.08 15.97 -42.25
C LYS A 688 31.85 14.71 -42.76
N GLN A 689 32.74 14.84 -43.70
CA GLN A 689 33.53 13.71 -44.20
C GLN A 689 34.54 13.22 -43.18
N ASP A 690 35.12 14.13 -42.41
CA ASP A 690 36.05 13.77 -41.33
C ASP A 690 35.33 13.06 -40.20
N TYR A 691 34.11 13.46 -39.89
CA TYR A 691 33.26 12.77 -38.91
C TYR A 691 32.86 11.37 -39.38
N GLU A 692 32.44 11.19 -40.65
CA GLU A 692 32.10 9.87 -41.18
C GLU A 692 33.30 8.92 -41.23
N ARG A 693 34.49 9.41 -41.56
CA ARG A 693 35.74 8.62 -41.52
C ARG A 693 36.09 8.23 -40.11
N MET A 694 35.99 9.12 -39.14
CA MET A 694 36.21 8.86 -37.74
C MET A 694 35.21 7.82 -37.22
N LYS A 695 33.93 7.98 -37.53
CA LYS A 695 32.86 7.05 -37.18
C LYS A 695 33.11 5.65 -37.75
N SER A 696 33.53 5.55 -39.01
CA SER A 696 33.86 4.28 -39.65
C SER A 696 35.03 3.58 -39.00
N GLY A 697 36.09 4.28 -38.61
CA GLY A 697 37.26 3.73 -37.92
C GLY A 697 36.89 3.22 -36.52
N VAL A 698 36.10 3.99 -35.76
CA VAL A 698 35.60 3.56 -34.46
C VAL A 698 34.70 2.33 -34.57
N MET A 699 33.80 2.30 -35.54
CA MET A 699 32.90 1.18 -35.77
C MET A 699 33.66 -0.12 -36.16
N GLU A 700 34.79 0.01 -36.84
CA GLU A 700 35.62 -1.17 -37.11
C GLU A 700 36.23 -1.78 -35.86
N GLU A 701 36.73 -0.96 -34.93
CA GLU A 701 37.20 -1.42 -33.62
C GLU A 701 36.08 -2.01 -32.75
N VAL A 702 34.91 -1.40 -32.77
CA VAL A 702 33.74 -1.90 -32.04
C VAL A 702 33.30 -3.27 -32.56
N ARG A 703 33.29 -3.48 -33.89
CA ARG A 703 32.97 -4.78 -34.50
C ARG A 703 33.98 -5.87 -34.20
N ARG A 704 35.22 -5.52 -33.87
CA ARG A 704 36.26 -6.49 -33.45
C ARG A 704 36.04 -6.93 -32.00
N LEU A 705 35.54 -6.03 -31.14
CA LEU A 705 35.39 -6.28 -29.72
C LEU A 705 34.03 -6.90 -29.34
N PHE A 706 32.96 -6.40 -29.94
CA PHE A 706 31.61 -6.83 -29.63
C PHE A 706 31.05 -7.77 -30.71
N LYS A 707 30.33 -8.80 -30.26
CA LYS A 707 29.69 -9.76 -31.20
C LYS A 707 28.65 -9.04 -32.07
N PRO A 708 28.52 -9.40 -33.34
CA PRO A 708 27.53 -8.79 -34.27
C PRO A 708 26.09 -8.91 -33.73
N GLU A 709 25.79 -10.01 -33.06
CA GLU A 709 24.47 -10.25 -32.45
C GLU A 709 24.12 -9.16 -31.43
N PHE A 710 25.06 -8.80 -30.57
CA PHE A 710 24.86 -7.74 -29.58
C PHE A 710 24.68 -6.37 -30.22
N LEU A 711 25.52 -6.03 -31.21
CA LEU A 711 25.44 -4.73 -31.89
C LEU A 711 24.12 -4.53 -32.66
N ASN A 712 23.57 -5.61 -33.24
CA ASN A 712 22.31 -5.58 -33.95
C ASN A 712 21.06 -5.39 -33.06
N ARG A 713 21.20 -5.59 -31.74
CA ARG A 713 20.09 -5.41 -30.78
C ARG A 713 20.05 -4.00 -30.20
N ILE A 714 21.10 -3.20 -30.42
CA ILE A 714 21.20 -1.82 -29.96
C ILE A 714 20.48 -0.92 -30.97
N ASP A 715 19.58 -0.07 -30.50
CA ASP A 715 18.80 0.82 -31.36
C ASP A 715 19.70 1.84 -32.07
N GLU A 716 20.66 2.44 -31.34
CA GLU A 716 21.53 3.48 -31.91
C GLU A 716 22.93 3.42 -31.28
N ILE A 717 23.95 3.48 -32.17
CA ILE A 717 25.36 3.57 -31.80
C ILE A 717 25.86 4.96 -32.12
N MET A 718 26.30 5.69 -31.09
CA MET A 718 26.66 7.10 -31.19
C MET A 718 28.14 7.32 -30.90
N VAL A 719 28.82 8.04 -31.80
CA VAL A 719 30.23 8.42 -31.64
C VAL A 719 30.30 9.88 -31.17
N PHE A 720 30.80 10.08 -29.94
CA PHE A 720 31.00 11.39 -29.37
C PHE A 720 32.32 12.00 -29.87
N HIS A 721 32.24 13.21 -30.43
CA HIS A 721 33.42 13.92 -30.93
C HIS A 721 34.16 14.66 -29.79
N PRO A 722 35.45 14.94 -29.97
CA PRO A 722 36.22 15.77 -29.04
C PRO A 722 35.63 17.18 -28.95
N LEU A 723 35.65 17.76 -27.74
CA LEU A 723 35.10 19.09 -27.54
C LEU A 723 36.03 20.15 -28.13
N LYS A 724 35.44 21.11 -28.84
CA LYS A 724 36.14 22.29 -29.43
C LYS A 724 36.27 23.41 -28.36
N LYS A 725 37.26 24.30 -28.49
CA LYS A 725 37.49 25.42 -27.55
C LYS A 725 36.22 26.25 -27.26
N PRO A 726 35.37 26.62 -28.26
CA PRO A 726 34.12 27.35 -27.95
C PRO A 726 33.12 26.57 -27.10
N GLU A 727 33.08 25.23 -27.25
CA GLU A 727 32.21 24.34 -26.50
C GLU A 727 32.69 24.29 -25.03
N ILE A 728 33.98 24.20 -24.83
CA ILE A 728 34.57 24.20 -23.48
C ILE A 728 34.24 25.49 -22.73
N ARG A 729 34.32 26.64 -23.38
CA ARG A 729 33.92 27.93 -22.81
C ARG A 729 32.46 27.91 -22.38
N LYS A 730 31.56 27.34 -23.16
CA LYS A 730 30.14 27.17 -22.79
C LYS A 730 29.98 26.26 -21.57
N ILE A 731 30.75 25.17 -21.49
CA ILE A 731 30.74 24.24 -20.34
C ILE A 731 31.21 24.96 -19.07
N VAL A 732 32.31 25.72 -19.14
CA VAL A 732 32.79 26.55 -18.02
C VAL A 732 31.70 27.51 -17.56
N ASN A 733 30.99 28.17 -18.47
CA ASN A 733 29.88 29.06 -18.11
C ASN A 733 28.75 28.34 -17.34
N ILE A 734 28.42 27.11 -17.73
CA ILE A 734 27.40 26.30 -17.01
C ILE A 734 27.90 25.96 -15.60
N LEU A 735 29.16 25.51 -15.48
CA LEU A 735 29.74 25.16 -14.17
C LEU A 735 29.82 26.37 -13.23
N LEU A 736 30.21 27.51 -13.76
CA LEU A 736 30.30 28.75 -13.00
C LEU A 736 28.92 29.29 -12.60
N LYS A 737 27.88 29.22 -13.45
CA LYS A 737 26.51 29.56 -13.07
C LYS A 737 25.98 28.67 -11.94
N ASN A 738 26.33 27.39 -11.94
CA ASN A 738 25.94 26.49 -10.85
C ASN A 738 26.65 26.86 -9.54
N LEU A 739 27.91 27.31 -9.62
CA LEU A 739 28.64 27.82 -8.48
C LEU A 739 28.04 29.14 -7.99
N GLU A 740 27.75 30.10 -8.88
CA GLU A 740 27.11 31.39 -8.58
C GLU A 740 25.78 31.16 -7.83
N LYS A 741 24.96 30.25 -8.32
CA LYS A 741 23.68 29.86 -7.70
C LYS A 741 23.88 29.27 -6.30
N ARG A 742 24.81 28.34 -6.15
CA ARG A 742 25.11 27.67 -4.87
C ARG A 742 25.62 28.68 -3.84
N CYS A 743 26.49 29.59 -4.24
CA CYS A 743 27.00 30.65 -3.35
C CYS A 743 25.89 31.64 -2.92
N ALA A 744 24.97 31.97 -3.84
CA ALA A 744 23.85 32.84 -3.51
C ALA A 744 22.85 32.17 -2.56
N GLU A 745 22.51 30.89 -2.78
CA GLU A 745 21.53 30.15 -1.96
C GLU A 745 22.07 29.75 -0.58
N GLN A 746 23.33 29.31 -0.49
CA GLN A 746 23.89 28.78 0.77
C GLN A 746 24.60 29.82 1.63
N MET A 747 25.24 30.80 1.00
CA MET A 747 26.09 31.78 1.68
C MET A 747 25.57 33.22 1.54
N GLY A 748 24.54 33.46 0.72
CA GLY A 748 24.07 34.81 0.41
C GLY A 748 25.06 35.67 -0.38
N ILE A 749 26.14 35.06 -0.94
CA ILE A 749 27.20 35.79 -1.68
C ILE A 749 26.85 35.79 -3.16
N GLN A 750 26.79 36.97 -3.75
CA GLN A 750 26.58 37.13 -5.20
C GLN A 750 27.95 37.25 -5.92
N LEU A 751 28.23 36.26 -6.78
CA LEU A 751 29.46 36.27 -7.59
C LEU A 751 29.21 36.95 -8.94
N LYS A 752 30.12 37.88 -9.33
CA LYS A 752 30.19 38.48 -10.66
C LYS A 752 31.52 38.14 -11.33
N ILE A 753 31.50 37.08 -12.17
CA ILE A 753 32.71 36.52 -12.79
C ILE A 753 32.91 37.16 -14.17
N THR A 754 34.12 37.74 -14.40
CA THR A 754 34.48 38.37 -15.67
C THR A 754 34.80 37.38 -16.76
N ASP A 755 34.63 37.76 -18.02
CA ASP A 755 34.92 36.89 -19.18
C ASP A 755 36.37 36.44 -19.25
N SER A 756 37.33 37.31 -18.81
CA SER A 756 38.77 36.97 -18.73
C SER A 756 39.05 35.80 -17.80
N VAL A 757 38.31 35.70 -16.69
CA VAL A 757 38.40 34.55 -15.76
C VAL A 757 37.80 33.28 -16.39
N ARG A 758 36.70 33.41 -17.11
CA ARG A 758 36.07 32.29 -17.83
C ARG A 758 36.99 31.71 -18.89
N ASP A 759 37.64 32.58 -19.67
CA ASP A 759 38.59 32.16 -20.72
C ASP A 759 39.84 31.54 -20.10
N TYR A 760 40.36 32.08 -19.00
CA TYR A 760 41.52 31.53 -18.29
C TYR A 760 41.20 30.13 -17.69
N LEU A 761 40.02 29.93 -17.11
CA LEU A 761 39.61 28.65 -16.60
C LEU A 761 39.40 27.61 -17.73
N ALA A 762 38.86 28.07 -18.84
CA ALA A 762 38.67 27.21 -20.04
C ALA A 762 40.04 26.76 -20.60
N GLU A 763 41.01 27.63 -20.71
CA GLU A 763 42.37 27.27 -21.21
C GLU A 763 43.12 26.38 -20.22
N SER A 764 43.02 26.65 -18.94
CA SER A 764 43.76 25.92 -17.91
C SER A 764 43.19 24.57 -17.54
N GLY A 765 41.90 24.36 -17.80
CA GLY A 765 41.19 23.12 -17.53
C GLY A 765 40.96 22.24 -18.75
N PHE A 766 41.44 22.61 -19.91
CA PHE A 766 41.31 21.80 -21.13
C PHE A 766 42.53 20.88 -21.32
N ASP A 767 42.24 19.61 -21.55
CA ASP A 767 43.23 18.61 -21.96
C ASP A 767 42.65 17.84 -23.15
N SER A 768 43.43 17.74 -24.22
CA SER A 768 43.00 17.04 -25.43
C SER A 768 42.72 15.53 -25.22
N LYS A 769 43.35 14.90 -24.23
CA LYS A 769 43.16 13.48 -23.91
C LYS A 769 42.02 13.25 -22.92
N TYR A 770 41.78 14.18 -21.99
CA TYR A 770 40.82 14.04 -20.89
C TYR A 770 39.57 14.91 -21.04
N GLY A 771 39.48 15.70 -22.12
CA GLY A 771 38.36 16.57 -22.46
C GLY A 771 38.03 17.59 -21.38
N ALA A 772 36.76 17.66 -20.97
CA ALA A 772 36.27 18.59 -19.95
C ALA A 772 36.42 18.07 -18.51
N ARG A 773 36.92 16.85 -18.27
CA ARG A 773 37.03 16.27 -16.93
C ARG A 773 37.95 17.09 -15.99
N PRO A 774 39.09 17.67 -16.43
CA PRO A 774 39.92 18.50 -15.60
C PRO A 774 39.34 19.86 -15.26
N LEU A 775 38.32 20.35 -15.98
CA LEU A 775 37.70 21.66 -15.72
C LEU A 775 37.17 21.84 -14.30
N ARG A 776 36.54 20.80 -13.76
CA ARG A 776 36.05 20.85 -12.36
C ARG A 776 37.17 21.05 -11.37
N ARG A 777 38.31 20.34 -11.55
CA ARG A 777 39.49 20.51 -10.71
C ARG A 777 40.12 21.91 -10.89
N ALA A 778 40.15 22.42 -12.13
CA ALA A 778 40.63 23.74 -12.40
C ALA A 778 39.76 24.83 -11.74
N ILE A 779 38.46 24.70 -11.75
CA ILE A 779 37.53 25.58 -11.05
C ILE A 779 37.75 25.47 -9.53
N GLN A 780 37.81 24.28 -9.00
CA GLN A 780 38.03 24.03 -7.58
C GLN A 780 39.36 24.67 -7.12
N ASN A 781 40.47 24.26 -7.69
CA ASN A 781 41.79 24.70 -7.24
C ASN A 781 42.07 26.17 -7.48
N LYS A 782 41.51 26.78 -8.55
CA LYS A 782 41.84 28.17 -8.94
C LYS A 782 40.79 29.20 -8.52
N LEU A 783 39.55 28.74 -8.23
CA LEU A 783 38.46 29.63 -7.86
C LEU A 783 37.87 29.29 -6.49
N GLU A 784 37.42 28.03 -6.26
CA GLU A 784 36.71 27.67 -5.01
C GLU A 784 37.66 27.67 -3.81
N ASP A 785 38.86 27.04 -3.89
CA ASP A 785 39.82 26.98 -2.79
C ASP A 785 40.36 28.37 -2.41
N PRO A 786 40.79 29.26 -3.39
CA PRO A 786 41.18 30.60 -3.03
C PRO A 786 40.02 31.44 -2.46
N MET A 787 38.81 31.28 -2.97
CA MET A 787 37.62 31.95 -2.44
C MET A 787 37.32 31.52 -1.00
N ALA A 788 37.46 30.25 -0.68
CA ALA A 788 37.26 29.75 0.68
C ALA A 788 38.27 30.39 1.66
N ASN A 789 39.51 30.55 1.25
CA ASN A 789 40.52 31.23 2.08
C ASN A 789 40.17 32.71 2.33
N GLU A 790 39.67 33.42 1.30
CA GLU A 790 39.25 34.83 1.46
C GLU A 790 38.03 34.98 2.38
N ILE A 791 37.14 33.96 2.39
CA ILE A 791 35.99 33.91 3.33
C ILE A 791 36.48 33.62 4.75
N LEU A 792 37.39 32.65 4.94
CA LEU A 792 37.93 32.28 6.25
C LEU A 792 38.76 33.43 6.86
N GLU A 793 39.49 34.21 6.04
CA GLU A 793 40.23 35.37 6.47
C GLU A 793 39.33 36.61 6.72
N GLY A 794 37.99 36.46 6.50
CA GLY A 794 37.03 37.54 6.77
C GLY A 794 37.01 38.67 5.74
N ARG A 795 37.70 38.52 4.61
CA ARG A 795 37.73 39.52 3.52
C ARG A 795 36.44 39.54 2.73
N ILE A 796 35.81 38.35 2.57
CA ILE A 796 34.48 38.17 1.97
C ILE A 796 33.51 37.78 3.10
N ARG A 797 32.37 38.44 3.18
CA ARG A 797 31.33 38.20 4.21
C ARG A 797 30.03 37.78 3.56
N THR A 798 29.19 37.14 4.34
CA THR A 798 27.81 36.81 3.94
C THR A 798 27.04 38.05 3.51
N GLY A 799 26.45 38.06 2.34
CA GLY A 799 25.74 39.22 1.77
C GLY A 799 26.56 40.08 0.81
N ASP A 800 27.89 39.86 0.71
CA ASP A 800 28.73 40.64 -0.20
C ASP A 800 28.51 40.32 -1.68
N ILE A 801 28.63 41.35 -2.53
CA ILE A 801 28.73 41.18 -3.99
C ILE A 801 30.22 41.11 -4.32
N VAL A 802 30.68 39.94 -4.78
CA VAL A 802 32.09 39.69 -5.07
C VAL A 802 32.36 39.70 -6.56
N LYS A 803 33.18 40.65 -7.04
CA LYS A 803 33.65 40.71 -8.40
C LYS A 803 34.92 39.88 -8.55
N VAL A 804 34.89 38.86 -9.42
CA VAL A 804 36.03 37.97 -9.68
C VAL A 804 36.72 38.41 -10.97
N GLN A 805 38.01 38.81 -10.85
CA GLN A 805 38.82 39.32 -11.96
C GLN A 805 40.14 38.58 -12.08
N LEU A 806 40.73 38.62 -13.27
CA LEU A 806 42.04 38.04 -13.54
C LEU A 806 43.09 39.13 -13.54
N HIS A 807 44.09 39.05 -12.63
CA HIS A 807 45.24 39.93 -12.59
C HIS A 807 46.54 39.12 -12.61
N GLN A 808 47.41 39.34 -13.56
CA GLN A 808 48.71 38.62 -13.70
C GLN A 808 48.59 37.08 -13.61
N LYS A 809 47.58 36.49 -14.30
CA LYS A 809 47.26 35.05 -14.27
C LYS A 809 46.83 34.49 -12.87
N LYS A 810 46.52 35.38 -11.90
CA LYS A 810 45.91 35.02 -10.64
C LYS A 810 44.47 35.54 -10.57
N ILE A 811 43.57 34.75 -10.00
CA ILE A 811 42.18 35.16 -9.77
C ILE A 811 42.13 35.99 -8.49
N CYS A 812 41.60 37.21 -8.57
CA CYS A 812 41.42 38.12 -7.46
C CYS A 812 39.94 38.34 -7.16
N PHE A 813 39.61 38.42 -5.88
CA PHE A 813 38.25 38.61 -5.38
C PHE A 813 38.12 40.03 -4.81
N ILE A 814 37.24 40.83 -5.35
CA ILE A 814 37.00 42.20 -4.96
C ILE A 814 35.59 42.32 -4.42
N PRO A 815 35.39 42.43 -3.10
CA PRO A 815 34.07 42.64 -2.55
C PRO A 815 33.62 44.07 -2.91
N VAL A 816 32.48 44.17 -3.56
CA VAL A 816 31.81 45.45 -3.84
C VAL A 816 30.89 45.71 -2.66
N ARG A 817 31.32 46.53 -1.73
CA ARG A 817 30.47 47.04 -0.66
C ARG A 817 29.82 48.31 -1.17
N ASP A 818 28.49 48.36 -1.17
CA ASP A 818 27.79 49.63 -1.36
C ASP A 818 28.29 50.56 -0.22
N THR A 819 29.13 51.51 -0.57
CA THR A 819 29.42 52.62 0.33
C THR A 819 28.09 53.32 0.56
N GLU A 820 27.62 53.32 1.83
CA GLU A 820 26.52 54.14 2.31
C GLU A 820 26.64 55.62 1.81
#